data_a3e5bc50a35596ae1226dbed9430719a
#
_entry.id   a3e5bc50a35596ae1226dbed9430719a
#
_cell.length_a   1.000
_cell.length_b   1.000
_cell.length_c   1.000
_cell.angle_alpha   90.00
_cell.angle_beta   90.00
_cell.angle_gamma   90.00
#
_symmetry.space_group_name_H-M   'P 1'
#
loop_
_entity.id
_entity.type
_entity.pdbx_description
1 polymer ?
#
loop_
_entity_poly.entity_id
_entity_poly.type
_entity_poly.pdbx_seq_one_letter_code
_entity_poly.pdbx_strand_id
1 'polypeptide(L)'
;VIYLAIKPKQMRAILIFGLLLLTACSQSVNSPYPASETGKSILYSAFEERPKHLDPARSYSENEYVFLGNIYEPPLQYHYLKRPYQLEPETAAAMPTVRYLDAQGLELPADAPTAKIAISEYEIRLKPGVRYQPHPCFAKDKQGKPRYIPIKPDELSSIDKFQDFAEKGTRELTAADYVYQIRRLAHPRVQSPILGLMADYIVGLKDLAKTLGKDAKLLPKDAYLDIGKYAFPGAYVVDNFTYRIRIKGKYPQFIYWLAMPFFAAVPEEAERFYRQPGMAERNFTLDWQPVGTGAYYLAENDPNRVMRLQRNPHYRDDFYPAEGDPGDREAGLLADAGKKMPMVDTVIYSLEKEDVPYWNKFLQGYYDASGVSSDSFDQAIRMNADGEPDLTPDMRQRGILLSAAARPSLNYMGFNMLDPVVGGLSERARKLRQALSIAIDYDEFISIFLNGRGLPGQGPLPPGIFGFRTGEAGVNPVVFDWKAGRAQRRALADAKILLAEAGYPNGRDSKSGQPLTLYFDTAASGPEAKSRMDWFRKQFAKLDIQLVIRATDYNRFQDKMSKGSEQIFEWGWNADYPDPENFLFLLYGPNKKVGVGGENAANYHNPGFDRLFEKMKDMDNSPERQAVIDQMVKLAREDAPWIYAFHPKSFGLRHGWVKNAKPNLMAHNLLKYRRIDPAARTTYQSKWNRPVWWPLALTFLMLAALVWPAIAAYRRRQQSRAVS
;
A
#
# COMPACT_ATOMS: atom_id res chain seq x y z
N VAL A 1 47.88 35.13 35.50
CA VAL A 1 48.25 34.12 34.50
C VAL A 1 48.62 32.85 35.23
N ILE A 2 47.76 31.88 35.30
CA ILE A 2 47.94 30.58 35.97
C ILE A 2 48.82 29.72 35.06
N TYR A 3 50.05 29.44 35.44
CA TYR A 3 50.96 28.51 34.78
C TYR A 3 50.63 27.07 35.23
N LEU A 4 49.91 26.30 34.41
CA LEU A 4 49.79 24.87 34.59
C LEU A 4 51.03 24.17 34.00
N ALA A 5 52.02 23.84 34.87
CA ALA A 5 53.17 23.03 34.50
C ALA A 5 52.74 21.54 34.39
N ILE A 6 52.44 21.07 33.18
CA ILE A 6 52.13 19.66 32.92
C ILE A 6 53.43 18.84 33.12
N LYS A 7 53.43 17.97 34.12
CA LYS A 7 54.60 17.09 34.43
C LYS A 7 54.72 16.03 33.29
N PRO A 8 55.96 15.58 32.96
CA PRO A 8 56.16 14.59 31.85
C PRO A 8 55.33 13.30 31.97
N LYS A 9 54.99 12.88 33.20
CA LYS A 9 54.09 11.74 33.46
C LYS A 9 52.65 12.02 33.02
N GLN A 10 52.16 13.25 33.17
CA GLN A 10 50.81 13.65 32.75
C GLN A 10 50.71 13.74 31.21
N MET A 11 51.79 14.18 30.55
CA MET A 11 51.85 14.21 29.09
C MET A 11 51.83 12.80 28.45
N ARG A 12 52.53 11.82 29.12
CA ARG A 12 52.44 10.40 28.73
C ARG A 12 51.05 9.82 28.97
N ALA A 13 50.38 10.16 30.06
CA ALA A 13 49.01 9.74 30.34
C ALA A 13 47.99 10.30 29.34
N ILE A 14 48.13 11.57 28.94
CA ILE A 14 47.30 12.21 27.90
C ILE A 14 47.52 11.55 26.53
N LEU A 15 48.79 11.22 26.17
CA LEU A 15 49.10 10.53 24.93
C LEU A 15 48.53 9.09 24.91
N ILE A 16 48.67 8.37 26.06
CA ILE A 16 48.11 7.01 26.18
C ILE A 16 46.56 7.05 26.16
N PHE A 17 45.95 8.05 26.80
CA PHE A 17 44.50 8.24 26.77
C PHE A 17 44.00 8.62 25.38
N GLY A 18 44.75 9.46 24.64
CA GLY A 18 44.50 9.77 23.23
C GLY A 18 44.63 8.56 22.32
N LEU A 19 45.63 7.70 22.54
CA LEU A 19 45.79 6.44 21.82
C LEU A 19 44.68 5.42 22.14
N LEU A 20 44.25 5.33 23.41
CA LEU A 20 43.11 4.49 23.82
C LEU A 20 41.79 4.97 23.24
N LEU A 21 41.57 6.27 23.08
CA LEU A 21 40.41 6.83 22.37
C LEU A 21 40.43 6.50 20.88
N LEU A 22 41.58 6.38 20.25
CA LEU A 22 41.73 6.00 18.84
C LEU A 22 41.45 4.50 18.60
N THR A 23 41.68 3.63 19.59
CA THR A 23 41.37 2.20 19.49
C THR A 23 39.90 1.86 19.80
N ALA A 24 39.14 2.74 20.44
CA ALA A 24 37.73 2.58 20.73
C ALA A 24 36.82 2.73 19.48
N CYS A 25 37.37 3.22 18.36
CA CYS A 25 36.61 3.46 17.12
C CYS A 25 36.66 2.29 16.12
N SER A 26 36.77 1.05 16.56
CA SER A 26 36.86 -0.11 15.68
C SER A 26 35.50 -0.67 15.22
N GLN A 27 34.39 -0.17 15.75
CA GLN A 27 33.04 -0.53 15.30
C GLN A 27 32.45 0.60 14.43
N SER A 28 31.68 0.22 13.41
CA SER A 28 30.97 1.20 12.57
C SER A 28 30.04 2.03 13.47
N VAL A 29 30.42 3.28 13.73
CA VAL A 29 29.77 4.18 14.71
C VAL A 29 28.34 4.57 14.28
N ASN A 30 27.92 4.24 13.04
CA ASN A 30 26.68 4.73 12.42
C ASN A 30 25.63 3.65 12.14
N SER A 31 25.70 2.46 12.74
CA SER A 31 24.60 1.49 12.59
C SER A 31 23.54 1.73 13.68
N PRO A 32 22.25 1.97 13.34
CA PRO A 32 21.19 2.07 14.34
C PRO A 32 20.77 0.68 14.86
N TYR A 33 21.33 -0.38 14.28
CA TYR A 33 20.92 -1.76 14.57
C TYR A 33 21.92 -2.43 15.53
N PRO A 34 21.43 -3.35 16.38
CA PRO A 34 22.28 -4.10 17.30
C PRO A 34 23.36 -4.90 16.57
N ALA A 35 24.56 -4.99 17.14
CA ALA A 35 25.65 -5.80 16.59
C ALA A 35 25.25 -7.29 16.41
N SER A 36 24.33 -7.79 17.23
CA SER A 36 23.76 -9.14 17.13
C SER A 36 22.96 -9.41 15.84
N GLU A 37 22.58 -8.38 15.11
CA GLU A 37 21.90 -8.49 13.81
C GLU A 37 22.88 -8.49 12.62
N THR A 38 24.14 -8.17 12.84
CA THR A 38 25.18 -8.18 11.80
C THR A 38 25.32 -9.57 11.20
N GLY A 39 25.33 -9.66 9.88
CA GLY A 39 25.47 -10.92 9.14
C GLY A 39 24.19 -11.75 9.03
N LYS A 40 23.07 -11.33 9.62
CA LYS A 40 21.79 -12.00 9.48
C LYS A 40 21.03 -11.57 8.21
N SER A 41 20.16 -12.48 7.73
CA SER A 41 19.25 -12.20 6.59
C SER A 41 18.06 -11.35 7.05
N ILE A 42 18.31 -10.07 7.30
CA ILE A 42 17.30 -9.10 7.73
C ILE A 42 17.11 -8.07 6.63
N LEU A 43 15.86 -7.80 6.27
CA LEU A 43 15.49 -6.69 5.40
C LEU A 43 15.03 -5.51 6.26
N TYR A 44 15.63 -4.35 6.07
CA TYR A 44 15.27 -3.11 6.74
C TYR A 44 14.50 -2.20 5.78
N SER A 45 13.31 -1.81 6.18
CA SER A 45 12.39 -0.98 5.38
C SER A 45 11.74 0.08 6.26
N ALA A 46 10.91 0.91 5.66
CA ALA A 46 10.13 1.91 6.36
C ALA A 46 8.67 1.84 5.95
N PHE A 47 7.80 2.45 6.76
CA PHE A 47 6.42 2.79 6.43
C PHE A 47 6.14 4.22 6.87
N GLU A 48 5.33 4.94 6.10
CA GLU A 48 5.03 6.37 6.34
C GLU A 48 3.72 6.53 7.12
N GLU A 49 2.73 5.69 6.79
CA GLU A 49 1.40 5.72 7.40
C GLU A 49 1.11 4.44 8.19
N ARG A 50 0.55 4.64 9.38
CA ARG A 50 0.18 3.54 10.28
C ARG A 50 -0.95 2.72 9.68
N PRO A 51 -0.83 1.37 9.63
CA PRO A 51 -1.96 0.53 9.27
C PRO A 51 -3.10 0.71 10.27
N LYS A 52 -4.32 0.81 9.78
CA LYS A 52 -5.54 0.91 10.59
C LYS A 52 -6.13 -0.46 10.88
N HIS A 53 -6.06 -1.35 9.90
CA HIS A 53 -6.62 -2.68 9.96
C HIS A 53 -5.64 -3.71 9.42
N LEU A 54 -5.43 -4.79 10.18
CA LEU A 54 -4.71 -5.99 9.73
C LEU A 54 -5.64 -7.22 9.69
N ASP A 55 -6.94 -7.00 9.69
CA ASP A 55 -7.96 -8.02 9.41
C ASP A 55 -8.25 -8.05 7.91
N PRO A 56 -8.05 -9.19 7.21
CA PRO A 56 -8.20 -9.28 5.76
C PRO A 56 -9.62 -9.01 5.26
N ALA A 57 -10.65 -9.13 6.12
CA ALA A 57 -12.02 -8.77 5.74
C ALA A 57 -12.29 -7.26 5.80
N ARG A 58 -11.43 -6.46 6.44
CA ARG A 58 -11.60 -5.01 6.68
C ARG A 58 -10.62 -4.15 5.91
N SER A 59 -9.41 -4.64 5.76
CA SER A 59 -8.32 -3.88 5.15
C SER A 59 -8.52 -3.72 3.65
N TYR A 60 -8.41 -2.49 3.15
CA TYR A 60 -8.43 -2.19 1.73
C TYR A 60 -7.56 -0.98 1.42
N SER A 61 -6.30 -1.04 1.84
CA SER A 61 -5.35 0.06 1.70
C SER A 61 -3.93 -0.47 1.44
N GLU A 62 -3.18 0.19 0.54
CA GLU A 62 -1.84 -0.25 0.14
C GLU A 62 -0.88 -0.34 1.34
N ASN A 63 -0.94 0.63 2.28
CA ASN A 63 -0.10 0.63 3.48
C ASN A 63 -0.37 -0.54 4.43
N GLU A 64 -1.56 -1.12 4.39
CA GLU A 64 -1.96 -2.31 5.15
C GLU A 64 -1.55 -3.59 4.41
N TYR A 65 -1.70 -3.61 3.09
CA TYR A 65 -1.37 -4.76 2.25
C TYR A 65 0.11 -5.11 2.25
N VAL A 66 1.00 -4.15 2.50
CA VAL A 66 2.43 -4.39 2.74
C VAL A 66 2.67 -5.43 3.85
N PHE A 67 1.80 -5.47 4.86
CA PHE A 67 1.85 -6.45 5.95
C PHE A 67 0.97 -7.67 5.65
N LEU A 68 -0.29 -7.43 5.32
CA LEU A 68 -1.30 -8.47 5.11
C LEU A 68 -0.91 -9.49 4.05
N GLY A 69 -0.41 -9.05 2.90
CA GLY A 69 -0.04 -9.93 1.80
C GLY A 69 1.11 -10.89 2.12
N ASN A 70 1.82 -10.69 3.22
CA ASN A 70 2.90 -11.56 3.67
C ASN A 70 2.51 -12.48 4.84
N ILE A 71 1.33 -12.20 5.46
CA ILE A 71 0.81 -12.95 6.61
C ILE A 71 -0.32 -13.88 6.19
N TYR A 72 -1.19 -13.44 5.29
CA TYR A 72 -2.32 -14.18 4.80
C TYR A 72 -2.11 -14.69 3.38
N GLU A 73 -2.65 -15.86 3.08
CA GLU A 73 -2.58 -16.44 1.73
C GLU A 73 -3.98 -16.69 1.19
N PRO A 74 -4.36 -16.01 0.11
CA PRO A 74 -5.54 -16.36 -0.67
C PRO A 74 -5.31 -17.67 -1.46
N PRO A 75 -6.35 -18.23 -2.13
CA PRO A 75 -6.20 -19.44 -2.94
C PRO A 75 -5.23 -19.27 -4.11
N LEU A 76 -5.22 -18.08 -4.73
CA LEU A 76 -4.41 -17.74 -5.91
C LEU A 76 -3.46 -16.59 -5.61
N GLN A 77 -2.42 -16.47 -6.43
CA GLN A 77 -1.49 -15.34 -6.46
C GLN A 77 -1.14 -14.98 -7.89
N TYR A 78 -0.47 -13.86 -8.08
CA TYR A 78 0.14 -13.52 -9.36
C TYR A 78 1.55 -14.07 -9.46
N HIS A 79 1.87 -14.71 -10.60
CA HIS A 79 3.23 -15.17 -10.88
C HIS A 79 4.23 -14.02 -10.73
N TYR A 80 5.29 -14.24 -9.94
CA TYR A 80 6.20 -13.18 -9.56
C TYR A 80 6.88 -12.49 -10.75
N LEU A 81 7.37 -13.24 -11.73
CA LEU A 81 8.23 -12.75 -12.81
C LEU A 81 7.49 -12.49 -14.14
N LYS A 82 6.41 -13.21 -14.45
CA LYS A 82 5.75 -13.15 -15.78
C LYS A 82 4.90 -11.89 -15.98
N ARG A 83 5.00 -11.32 -17.19
CA ARG A 83 4.18 -10.23 -17.72
C ARG A 83 3.69 -10.60 -19.12
N PRO A 84 2.40 -10.27 -19.46
CA PRO A 84 1.37 -9.66 -18.60
C PRO A 84 1.10 -10.50 -17.36
N TYR A 85 0.47 -9.89 -16.33
CA TYR A 85 0.19 -10.54 -15.06
C TYR A 85 -0.64 -11.82 -15.25
N GLN A 86 -0.16 -12.93 -14.67
CA GLN A 86 -0.80 -14.24 -14.75
C GLN A 86 -1.08 -14.76 -13.34
N LEU A 87 -2.31 -15.25 -13.13
CA LEU A 87 -2.67 -15.93 -11.90
C LEU A 87 -2.08 -17.33 -11.87
N GLU A 88 -1.70 -17.76 -10.69
CA GLU A 88 -1.23 -19.13 -10.39
C GLU A 88 -1.76 -19.58 -9.01
N PRO A 89 -1.82 -20.90 -8.75
CA PRO A 89 -2.22 -21.44 -7.45
C PRO A 89 -1.25 -21.04 -6.33
N GLU A 90 -1.76 -20.47 -5.22
CA GLU A 90 -0.98 -20.23 -4.01
C GLU A 90 -1.21 -21.32 -2.98
N THR A 91 -2.31 -21.29 -2.24
CA THR A 91 -2.75 -22.39 -1.37
C THR A 91 -3.63 -23.39 -2.08
N ALA A 92 -4.24 -23.01 -3.22
CA ALA A 92 -4.92 -23.96 -4.08
C ALA A 92 -3.94 -24.94 -4.72
N ALA A 93 -4.36 -26.19 -4.92
CA ALA A 93 -3.57 -27.24 -5.58
C ALA A 93 -3.49 -27.05 -7.10
N ALA A 94 -4.52 -26.43 -7.68
CA ALA A 94 -4.64 -26.10 -9.11
C ALA A 94 -5.51 -24.85 -9.28
N MET A 95 -5.58 -24.30 -10.49
CA MET A 95 -6.56 -23.27 -10.82
C MET A 95 -7.97 -23.78 -10.55
N PRO A 96 -8.87 -22.93 -10.02
CA PRO A 96 -10.27 -23.29 -9.79
C PRO A 96 -10.97 -23.78 -11.03
N THR A 97 -11.80 -24.81 -10.91
CA THR A 97 -12.72 -25.21 -11.99
C THR A 97 -14.04 -24.47 -11.84
N VAL A 98 -14.63 -24.07 -12.98
CA VAL A 98 -15.90 -23.33 -13.00
C VAL A 98 -16.94 -24.16 -13.72
N ARG A 99 -18.12 -24.34 -13.10
CA ARG A 99 -19.30 -24.95 -13.69
C ARG A 99 -20.40 -23.89 -13.79
N TYR A 100 -21.12 -23.90 -14.92
CA TYR A 100 -22.26 -23.03 -15.12
C TYR A 100 -23.54 -23.80 -14.88
N LEU A 101 -24.48 -23.24 -14.13
CA LEU A 101 -25.77 -23.85 -13.82
C LEU A 101 -26.89 -22.92 -14.28
N ASP A 102 -27.97 -23.53 -14.78
CA ASP A 102 -29.21 -22.81 -15.08
C ASP A 102 -30.05 -22.51 -13.82
N ALA A 103 -31.21 -21.90 -13.99
CA ALA A 103 -32.12 -21.57 -12.89
C ALA A 103 -32.69 -22.80 -12.15
N GLN A 104 -32.65 -23.98 -12.75
CA GLN A 104 -33.05 -25.25 -12.18
C GLN A 104 -31.88 -25.98 -11.50
N GLY A 105 -30.67 -25.45 -11.62
CA GLY A 105 -29.47 -26.05 -11.09
C GLY A 105 -28.85 -27.15 -11.95
N LEU A 106 -29.28 -27.26 -13.22
CA LEU A 106 -28.69 -28.18 -14.19
C LEU A 106 -27.42 -27.58 -14.78
N GLU A 107 -26.39 -28.43 -14.96
CA GLU A 107 -25.13 -28.02 -15.53
C GLU A 107 -25.24 -27.66 -17.00
N LEU A 108 -24.70 -26.53 -17.38
CA LEU A 108 -24.68 -26.01 -18.75
C LEU A 108 -23.28 -26.23 -19.38
N PRO A 109 -23.22 -26.32 -20.73
CA PRO A 109 -21.93 -26.30 -21.44
C PRO A 109 -21.11 -25.05 -21.13
N ALA A 110 -19.78 -25.14 -21.24
CA ALA A 110 -18.86 -24.02 -20.94
C ALA A 110 -19.06 -22.78 -21.84
N ASP A 111 -19.56 -22.98 -23.03
CA ASP A 111 -19.92 -21.96 -24.05
C ASP A 111 -21.38 -21.51 -24.00
N ALA A 112 -22.11 -21.86 -22.95
CA ALA A 112 -23.51 -21.48 -22.81
C ALA A 112 -23.70 -19.96 -22.87
N PRO A 113 -24.77 -19.47 -23.54
CA PRO A 113 -25.07 -18.04 -23.54
C PRO A 113 -25.22 -17.48 -22.13
N THR A 114 -24.61 -16.32 -21.85
CA THR A 114 -24.63 -15.69 -20.52
C THR A 114 -26.01 -15.56 -19.91
N ALA A 115 -27.03 -15.24 -20.73
CA ALA A 115 -28.42 -15.12 -20.30
C ALA A 115 -29.04 -16.42 -19.74
N LYS A 116 -28.46 -17.58 -20.01
CA LYS A 116 -28.93 -18.89 -19.49
C LYS A 116 -28.22 -19.28 -18.20
N ILE A 117 -27.09 -18.63 -17.88
CA ILE A 117 -26.27 -18.92 -16.69
C ILE A 117 -26.91 -18.22 -15.50
N ALA A 118 -27.50 -18.98 -14.60
CA ALA A 118 -28.02 -18.45 -13.35
C ALA A 118 -26.97 -18.43 -12.25
N ILE A 119 -26.05 -19.41 -12.25
CA ILE A 119 -24.99 -19.55 -11.26
C ILE A 119 -23.68 -20.00 -11.94
N SER A 120 -22.58 -19.35 -11.58
CA SER A 120 -21.22 -19.85 -11.81
C SER A 120 -20.71 -20.44 -10.49
N GLU A 121 -20.41 -21.74 -10.47
CA GLU A 121 -19.92 -22.43 -9.30
C GLU A 121 -18.42 -22.70 -9.44
N TYR A 122 -17.62 -22.06 -8.60
CA TYR A 122 -16.16 -22.22 -8.54
C TYR A 122 -15.80 -23.29 -7.53
N GLU A 123 -15.07 -24.34 -7.92
CA GLU A 123 -14.52 -25.35 -7.05
C GLU A 123 -13.04 -25.10 -6.83
N ILE A 124 -12.65 -24.96 -5.57
CA ILE A 124 -11.27 -24.70 -5.15
C ILE A 124 -10.79 -25.91 -4.33
N ARG A 125 -9.67 -26.52 -4.75
CA ARG A 125 -9.01 -27.62 -4.06
C ARG A 125 -7.72 -27.10 -3.43
N LEU A 126 -7.54 -27.31 -2.14
CA LEU A 126 -6.38 -26.83 -1.37
C LEU A 126 -5.23 -27.83 -1.41
N LYS A 127 -4.01 -27.32 -1.27
CA LYS A 127 -2.82 -28.12 -0.99
C LYS A 127 -2.92 -28.66 0.45
N PRO A 128 -2.76 -29.98 0.69
CA PRO A 128 -2.65 -30.51 2.05
C PRO A 128 -1.32 -30.06 2.69
N GLY A 129 -1.24 -30.10 4.02
CA GLY A 129 -0.02 -29.79 4.77
C GLY A 129 0.26 -28.31 5.01
N VAL A 130 -0.56 -27.37 4.48
CA VAL A 130 -0.45 -25.95 4.77
C VAL A 130 -0.85 -25.68 6.22
N ARG A 131 -0.03 -24.96 6.99
CA ARG A 131 -0.24 -24.74 8.42
C ARG A 131 -0.23 -23.27 8.79
N TYR A 132 -1.02 -22.94 9.80
CA TYR A 132 -1.00 -21.60 10.39
C TYR A 132 0.29 -21.32 11.16
N GLN A 133 0.62 -20.04 11.31
CA GLN A 133 1.67 -19.55 12.21
C GLN A 133 1.42 -20.01 13.65
N PRO A 134 2.46 -20.08 14.52
CA PRO A 134 2.27 -20.32 15.94
C PRO A 134 1.43 -19.23 16.59
N HIS A 135 0.30 -19.61 17.20
CA HIS A 135 -0.63 -18.65 17.81
C HIS A 135 -1.33 -19.19 19.06
N PRO A 136 -1.63 -18.37 20.09
CA PRO A 136 -2.33 -18.82 21.31
C PRO A 136 -3.70 -19.45 21.06
N CYS A 137 -4.44 -19.02 20.02
CA CYS A 137 -5.76 -19.58 19.70
C CYS A 137 -5.72 -21.08 19.37
N PHE A 138 -4.55 -21.61 18.96
CA PHE A 138 -4.34 -23.02 18.65
C PHE A 138 -3.66 -23.79 19.80
N ALA A 139 -3.30 -23.11 20.89
CA ALA A 139 -2.71 -23.76 22.05
C ALA A 139 -3.68 -24.76 22.67
N LYS A 140 -3.18 -25.94 23.06
CA LYS A 140 -3.95 -27.00 23.69
C LYS A 140 -3.39 -27.33 25.06
N ASP A 141 -4.25 -27.62 26.00
CA ASP A 141 -3.89 -28.14 27.29
C ASP A 141 -3.44 -29.63 27.21
N LYS A 142 -3.08 -30.21 28.34
CA LYS A 142 -2.64 -31.61 28.43
C LYS A 142 -3.72 -32.64 28.02
N GLN A 143 -5.00 -32.22 28.02
CA GLN A 143 -6.15 -33.00 27.60
C GLN A 143 -6.52 -32.79 26.13
N GLY A 144 -5.77 -31.94 25.40
CA GLY A 144 -6.03 -31.60 23.99
C GLY A 144 -7.13 -30.57 23.75
N LYS A 145 -7.67 -29.94 24.82
CA LYS A 145 -8.67 -28.89 24.72
C LYS A 145 -7.99 -27.54 24.49
N PRO A 146 -8.70 -26.57 23.87
CA PRO A 146 -8.18 -25.20 23.73
C PRO A 146 -7.71 -24.63 25.07
N ARG A 147 -6.46 -24.16 25.13
CA ARG A 147 -5.83 -23.68 26.37
C ARG A 147 -6.38 -22.34 26.85
N TYR A 148 -6.67 -21.45 25.89
CA TYR A 148 -7.08 -20.08 26.17
C TYR A 148 -8.52 -19.75 25.69
N ILE A 149 -9.34 -20.75 25.41
CA ILE A 149 -10.74 -20.55 24.98
C ILE A 149 -11.64 -21.50 25.80
N PRO A 150 -12.27 -20.99 26.92
CA PRO A 150 -12.17 -19.64 27.47
C PRO A 150 -10.90 -19.40 28.29
N ILE A 151 -10.40 -18.17 28.32
CA ILE A 151 -9.34 -17.72 29.22
C ILE A 151 -9.96 -17.24 30.55
N LYS A 152 -9.29 -17.51 31.67
CA LYS A 152 -9.73 -17.01 32.98
C LYS A 152 -9.37 -15.54 33.13
N PRO A 153 -10.24 -14.71 33.79
CA PRO A 153 -9.97 -13.28 33.98
C PRO A 153 -8.65 -13.00 34.72
N ASP A 154 -8.32 -13.79 35.77
CA ASP A 154 -7.06 -13.62 36.51
C ASP A 154 -5.83 -13.93 35.65
N GLU A 155 -5.92 -14.91 34.77
CA GLU A 155 -4.86 -15.23 33.84
C GLU A 155 -4.70 -14.14 32.80
N LEU A 156 -5.79 -13.65 32.20
CA LEU A 156 -5.75 -12.54 31.25
C LEU A 156 -5.19 -11.27 31.90
N SER A 157 -5.47 -11.03 33.19
CA SER A 157 -4.95 -9.85 33.91
C SER A 157 -3.43 -9.82 34.00
N SER A 158 -2.78 -10.98 33.97
CA SER A 158 -1.31 -11.13 34.02
C SER A 158 -0.62 -11.01 32.63
N ILE A 159 -1.38 -10.85 31.54
CA ILE A 159 -0.88 -10.74 30.18
C ILE A 159 -0.90 -9.28 29.76
N ASP A 160 0.26 -8.62 29.73
CA ASP A 160 0.39 -7.24 29.32
C ASP A 160 0.60 -7.08 27.80
N LYS A 161 1.32 -8.02 27.21
CA LYS A 161 1.66 -8.03 25.78
C LYS A 161 1.25 -9.36 25.17
N PHE A 162 0.99 -9.35 23.86
CA PHE A 162 0.63 -10.57 23.14
C PHE A 162 1.71 -11.67 23.23
N GLN A 163 2.98 -11.29 23.37
CA GLN A 163 4.10 -12.20 23.53
C GLN A 163 4.09 -12.96 24.85
N ASP A 164 3.39 -12.45 25.86
CA ASP A 164 3.30 -13.04 27.21
C ASP A 164 2.40 -14.29 27.26
N PHE A 165 1.62 -14.56 26.17
CA PHE A 165 0.99 -15.86 26.01
C PHE A 165 2.07 -16.95 25.87
N ALA A 166 2.30 -17.72 26.92
CA ALA A 166 3.38 -18.69 26.99
C ALA A 166 3.22 -19.86 26.02
N GLU A 167 1.99 -20.33 25.82
CA GLU A 167 1.68 -21.47 24.99
C GLU A 167 1.10 -21.04 23.65
N LYS A 168 1.67 -21.58 22.57
CA LYS A 168 1.22 -21.34 21.19
C LYS A 168 1.12 -22.67 20.47
N GLY A 169 0.13 -22.78 19.62
CA GLY A 169 -0.08 -23.97 18.78
C GLY A 169 -0.16 -23.61 17.31
N THR A 170 -0.34 -24.61 16.49
CA THR A 170 -0.61 -24.53 15.06
C THR A 170 -1.55 -25.63 14.64
N ARG A 171 -2.27 -25.44 13.55
CA ARG A 171 -3.02 -26.50 12.88
C ARG A 171 -2.95 -26.38 11.36
N GLU A 172 -3.39 -27.42 10.69
CA GLU A 172 -3.53 -27.45 9.25
C GLU A 172 -4.69 -26.54 8.78
N LEU A 173 -4.47 -25.89 7.65
CA LEU A 173 -5.46 -25.12 6.91
C LEU A 173 -6.50 -26.06 6.30
N THR A 174 -7.77 -25.69 6.40
CA THR A 174 -8.87 -26.46 5.82
C THR A 174 -9.81 -25.58 4.97
N ALA A 175 -10.62 -26.23 4.15
CA ALA A 175 -11.67 -25.58 3.35
C ALA A 175 -12.65 -24.77 4.22
N ALA A 176 -12.88 -25.22 5.46
CA ALA A 176 -13.77 -24.52 6.39
C ALA A 176 -13.29 -23.10 6.73
N ASP A 177 -11.98 -22.88 6.76
CA ASP A 177 -11.40 -21.56 7.09
C ASP A 177 -11.68 -20.53 5.99
N TYR A 178 -11.65 -20.93 4.73
CA TYR A 178 -12.02 -20.10 3.60
C TYR A 178 -13.53 -19.80 3.59
N VAL A 179 -14.36 -20.82 3.80
CA VAL A 179 -15.82 -20.62 3.90
C VAL A 179 -16.16 -19.73 5.07
N TYR A 180 -15.46 -19.87 6.20
CA TYR A 180 -15.63 -19.00 7.37
C TYR A 180 -15.28 -17.54 7.02
N GLN A 181 -14.15 -17.30 6.37
CA GLN A 181 -13.74 -15.96 5.95
C GLN A 181 -14.78 -15.32 4.98
N ILE A 182 -15.32 -16.06 4.03
CA ILE A 182 -16.36 -15.54 3.11
C ILE A 182 -17.61 -15.14 3.92
N ARG A 183 -18.01 -15.93 4.92
CA ARG A 183 -19.10 -15.56 5.84
C ARG A 183 -18.78 -14.31 6.66
N ARG A 184 -17.50 -14.11 7.06
CA ARG A 184 -17.05 -12.92 7.80
C ARG A 184 -17.25 -11.62 7.00
N LEU A 185 -17.24 -11.65 5.67
CA LEU A 185 -17.56 -10.47 4.86
C LEU A 185 -18.97 -9.92 5.18
N ALA A 186 -19.92 -10.78 5.56
CA ALA A 186 -21.28 -10.40 5.98
C ALA A 186 -21.39 -10.01 7.46
N HIS A 187 -20.32 -10.15 8.26
CA HIS A 187 -20.38 -9.91 9.71
C HIS A 187 -20.52 -8.40 10.01
N PRO A 188 -21.59 -7.95 10.72
CA PRO A 188 -21.90 -6.52 10.86
C PRO A 188 -20.85 -5.72 11.65
N ARG A 189 -20.05 -6.38 12.48
CA ARG A 189 -18.98 -5.74 13.27
C ARG A 189 -17.64 -5.74 12.56
N VAL A 190 -17.49 -6.51 11.48
CA VAL A 190 -16.31 -6.50 10.61
C VAL A 190 -16.36 -5.30 9.67
N GLN A 191 -17.54 -4.97 9.13
CA GLN A 191 -17.75 -3.84 8.23
C GLN A 191 -16.86 -3.92 6.99
N SER A 192 -16.91 -5.06 6.31
CA SER A 192 -16.11 -5.28 5.11
C SER A 192 -16.43 -4.25 4.01
N PRO A 193 -15.45 -3.56 3.44
CA PRO A 193 -15.65 -2.56 2.38
C PRO A 193 -16.16 -3.20 1.07
N ILE A 194 -15.93 -4.49 0.86
CA ILE A 194 -16.41 -5.20 -0.35
C ILE A 194 -17.78 -5.86 -0.17
N LEU A 195 -18.40 -5.75 1.02
CA LEU A 195 -19.70 -6.41 1.26
C LEU A 195 -20.75 -5.93 0.27
N GLY A 196 -20.83 -4.64 -0.03
CA GLY A 196 -21.79 -4.07 -0.97
C GLY A 196 -21.71 -4.75 -2.34
N LEU A 197 -20.51 -4.81 -2.90
CA LEU A 197 -20.25 -5.43 -4.19
C LEU A 197 -20.45 -6.95 -4.15
N MET A 198 -19.85 -7.63 -3.19
CA MET A 198 -19.90 -9.10 -3.10
C MET A 198 -21.30 -9.64 -2.79
N ALA A 199 -22.15 -8.88 -2.12
CA ALA A 199 -23.55 -9.26 -1.85
C ALA A 199 -24.40 -9.32 -3.12
N ASP A 200 -24.02 -8.62 -4.16
CA ASP A 200 -24.67 -8.70 -5.46
C ASP A 200 -24.24 -9.93 -6.26
N TYR A 201 -23.02 -10.42 -6.03
CA TYR A 201 -22.48 -11.59 -6.74
C TYR A 201 -22.64 -12.90 -5.96
N ILE A 202 -22.21 -12.96 -4.70
CA ILE A 202 -22.22 -14.22 -3.95
C ILE A 202 -23.64 -14.57 -3.51
N VAL A 203 -24.09 -15.79 -3.86
CA VAL A 203 -25.44 -16.28 -3.58
C VAL A 203 -25.71 -16.24 -2.07
N GLY A 204 -26.78 -15.55 -1.65
CA GLY A 204 -27.23 -15.50 -0.26
C GLY A 204 -26.39 -14.63 0.69
N LEU A 205 -25.31 -13.96 0.23
CA LEU A 205 -24.47 -13.13 1.11
C LEU A 205 -25.23 -11.91 1.66
N LYS A 206 -26.11 -11.32 0.85
CA LYS A 206 -26.99 -10.20 1.26
C LYS A 206 -27.96 -10.60 2.37
N ASP A 207 -28.57 -11.78 2.25
CA ASP A 207 -29.51 -12.29 3.24
C ASP A 207 -28.80 -12.68 4.53
N LEU A 208 -27.62 -13.29 4.43
CA LEU A 208 -26.76 -13.57 5.57
C LEU A 208 -26.41 -12.27 6.31
N ALA A 209 -25.98 -11.23 5.62
CA ALA A 209 -25.64 -9.93 6.24
C ALA A 209 -26.84 -9.31 6.96
N LYS A 210 -28.04 -9.37 6.35
CA LYS A 210 -29.29 -8.89 6.97
C LYS A 210 -29.64 -9.65 8.23
N THR A 211 -29.49 -10.97 8.22
CA THR A 211 -29.78 -11.84 9.38
C THR A 211 -28.79 -11.61 10.50
N LEU A 212 -27.49 -11.64 10.19
CA LEU A 212 -26.44 -11.34 11.16
C LEU A 212 -26.57 -9.93 11.78
N GLY A 213 -26.99 -8.95 10.96
CA GLY A 213 -27.22 -7.58 11.41
C GLY A 213 -28.34 -7.45 12.46
N LYS A 214 -29.38 -8.31 12.37
CA LYS A 214 -30.45 -8.38 13.38
C LYS A 214 -29.94 -9.03 14.66
N ASP A 215 -29.31 -10.18 14.56
CA ASP A 215 -28.92 -10.98 15.73
C ASP A 215 -27.76 -10.33 16.49
N ALA A 216 -26.84 -9.65 15.81
CA ALA A 216 -25.75 -8.91 16.44
C ALA A 216 -26.24 -7.78 17.38
N LYS A 217 -27.44 -7.21 17.13
CA LYS A 217 -28.04 -6.19 18.00
C LYS A 217 -28.56 -6.76 19.34
N LEU A 218 -28.78 -8.06 19.39
CA LEU A 218 -29.26 -8.77 20.59
C LEU A 218 -28.12 -9.20 21.52
N LEU A 219 -26.87 -9.14 21.01
CA LEU A 219 -25.68 -9.56 21.74
C LEU A 219 -24.88 -8.36 22.27
N PRO A 220 -24.20 -8.49 23.41
CA PRO A 220 -23.22 -7.50 23.85
C PRO A 220 -22.22 -7.17 22.73
N LYS A 221 -21.72 -5.92 22.71
CA LYS A 221 -20.89 -5.40 21.62
C LYS A 221 -19.67 -6.27 21.30
N ASP A 222 -19.04 -6.85 22.30
CA ASP A 222 -17.82 -7.64 22.16
C ASP A 222 -18.05 -9.17 22.20
N ALA A 223 -19.31 -9.62 22.32
CA ALA A 223 -19.62 -11.03 22.37
C ALA A 223 -19.36 -11.71 21.00
N TYR A 224 -18.86 -12.93 21.05
CA TYR A 224 -18.71 -13.78 19.87
C TYR A 224 -20.09 -14.05 19.22
N LEU A 225 -20.19 -13.80 17.92
CA LEU A 225 -21.35 -14.16 17.11
C LEU A 225 -20.97 -15.38 16.27
N ASP A 226 -21.55 -16.54 16.60
CA ASP A 226 -21.35 -17.77 15.83
C ASP A 226 -22.02 -17.66 14.46
N ILE A 227 -21.22 -17.25 13.44
CA ILE A 227 -21.69 -17.11 12.06
C ILE A 227 -21.78 -18.45 11.33
N GLY A 228 -21.19 -19.50 11.88
CA GLY A 228 -21.23 -20.86 11.32
C GLY A 228 -22.60 -21.51 11.34
N LYS A 229 -23.45 -21.14 12.31
CA LYS A 229 -24.79 -21.74 12.49
C LYS A 229 -25.84 -21.28 11.47
N TYR A 230 -25.57 -20.22 10.70
CA TYR A 230 -26.53 -19.70 9.72
C TYR A 230 -26.42 -20.41 8.38
N ALA A 231 -27.53 -20.64 7.71
CA ALA A 231 -27.56 -21.17 6.36
C ALA A 231 -26.89 -20.17 5.38
N PHE A 232 -25.98 -20.66 4.57
CA PHE A 232 -25.28 -19.85 3.57
C PHE A 232 -24.96 -20.69 2.34
N PRO A 233 -25.78 -20.59 1.27
CA PRO A 233 -25.60 -21.36 0.06
C PRO A 233 -24.48 -20.85 -0.86
N GLY A 234 -23.95 -19.64 -0.60
CA GLY A 234 -22.95 -18.98 -1.45
C GLY A 234 -21.56 -19.54 -1.33
N ALA A 235 -21.21 -20.16 -0.21
CA ALA A 235 -19.97 -20.89 -0.06
C ALA A 235 -20.12 -22.06 0.92
N TYR A 236 -19.58 -23.21 0.57
CA TYR A 236 -19.71 -24.43 1.37
C TYR A 236 -18.55 -25.39 1.20
N VAL A 237 -18.31 -26.17 2.25
CA VAL A 237 -17.28 -27.18 2.32
C VAL A 237 -17.77 -28.44 1.60
N VAL A 238 -16.96 -29.03 0.73
CA VAL A 238 -17.19 -30.34 0.09
C VAL A 238 -16.50 -31.43 0.89
N ASP A 239 -15.22 -31.19 1.24
CA ASP A 239 -14.41 -32.01 2.10
C ASP A 239 -13.34 -31.14 2.80
N ASN A 240 -12.42 -31.73 3.57
CA ASN A 240 -11.42 -30.98 4.33
C ASN A 240 -10.56 -30.02 3.47
N PHE A 241 -10.37 -30.33 2.20
CA PHE A 241 -9.50 -29.59 1.30
C PHE A 241 -10.22 -29.04 0.05
N THR A 242 -11.55 -29.23 -0.03
CA THR A 242 -12.33 -28.75 -1.17
C THR A 242 -13.51 -27.91 -0.69
N TYR A 243 -13.67 -26.73 -1.28
CA TYR A 243 -14.83 -25.88 -1.07
C TYR A 243 -15.31 -25.31 -2.39
N ARG A 244 -16.58 -24.86 -2.39
CA ARG A 244 -17.19 -24.23 -3.55
C ARG A 244 -17.75 -22.86 -3.21
N ILE A 245 -17.70 -21.96 -4.21
CA ILE A 245 -18.29 -20.62 -4.15
C ILE A 245 -19.29 -20.50 -5.31
N ARG A 246 -20.51 -20.02 -5.00
CA ARG A 246 -21.57 -19.80 -5.97
C ARG A 246 -21.76 -18.32 -6.24
N ILE A 247 -21.57 -17.94 -7.49
CA ILE A 247 -21.72 -16.58 -7.99
C ILE A 247 -22.99 -16.52 -8.87
N LYS A 248 -23.81 -15.48 -8.68
CA LYS A 248 -24.99 -15.22 -9.51
C LYS A 248 -24.56 -14.83 -10.91
N GLY A 249 -25.13 -15.47 -11.92
CA GLY A 249 -24.85 -15.22 -13.34
C GLY A 249 -23.41 -15.60 -13.73
N LYS A 250 -22.90 -14.94 -14.77
CA LYS A 250 -21.51 -15.04 -15.22
C LYS A 250 -20.75 -13.82 -14.74
N TYR A 251 -19.65 -14.03 -13.99
CA TYR A 251 -18.76 -12.97 -13.54
C TYR A 251 -17.30 -13.42 -13.69
N PRO A 252 -16.72 -13.24 -14.88
CA PRO A 252 -15.36 -13.74 -15.20
C PRO A 252 -14.28 -13.17 -14.31
N GLN A 253 -14.43 -11.93 -13.83
CA GLN A 253 -13.45 -11.23 -12.98
C GLN A 253 -13.37 -11.80 -11.58
N PHE A 254 -14.32 -12.66 -11.16
CA PHE A 254 -14.29 -13.25 -9.82
C PHE A 254 -13.02 -14.04 -9.54
N ILE A 255 -12.37 -14.59 -10.56
CA ILE A 255 -11.10 -15.32 -10.42
C ILE A 255 -9.99 -14.43 -9.83
N TYR A 256 -9.98 -13.14 -10.12
CA TYR A 256 -9.01 -12.18 -9.57
C TYR A 256 -9.24 -11.92 -8.08
N TRP A 257 -10.50 -11.93 -7.63
CA TRP A 257 -10.84 -11.79 -6.21
C TRP A 257 -10.25 -12.91 -5.37
N LEU A 258 -10.09 -14.10 -5.95
CA LEU A 258 -9.46 -15.25 -5.28
C LEU A 258 -7.95 -15.07 -5.07
N ALA A 259 -7.34 -14.01 -5.58
CA ALA A 259 -5.96 -13.61 -5.30
C ALA A 259 -5.86 -12.42 -4.33
N MET A 260 -6.99 -11.92 -3.82
CA MET A 260 -7.02 -10.80 -2.90
C MET A 260 -7.12 -11.25 -1.44
N PRO A 261 -6.57 -10.47 -0.49
CA PRO A 261 -6.60 -10.79 0.94
C PRO A 261 -7.99 -11.05 1.51
N PHE A 262 -9.05 -10.45 0.96
CA PHE A 262 -10.44 -10.68 1.37
C PHE A 262 -10.88 -12.15 1.33
N PHE A 263 -10.28 -12.91 0.42
CA PHE A 263 -10.54 -14.34 0.24
C PHE A 263 -9.44 -15.23 0.85
N ALA A 264 -8.53 -14.67 1.64
CA ALA A 264 -7.57 -15.45 2.41
C ALA A 264 -8.22 -16.08 3.64
N ALA A 265 -7.75 -17.26 4.03
CA ALA A 265 -8.35 -18.01 5.13
C ALA A 265 -8.14 -17.33 6.49
N VAL A 266 -9.18 -17.29 7.30
CA VAL A 266 -9.14 -16.90 8.71
C VAL A 266 -9.75 -18.03 9.55
N PRO A 267 -9.02 -18.55 10.57
CA PRO A 267 -9.51 -19.62 11.41
C PRO A 267 -10.57 -19.09 12.40
N GLU A 268 -11.65 -19.83 12.57
CA GLU A 268 -12.72 -19.49 13.54
C GLU A 268 -12.17 -19.38 14.97
N GLU A 269 -11.19 -20.20 15.33
CA GLU A 269 -10.54 -20.16 16.63
C GLU A 269 -9.92 -18.81 16.96
N ALA A 270 -9.42 -18.08 15.96
CA ALA A 270 -8.89 -16.72 16.16
C ALA A 270 -10.02 -15.75 16.55
N GLU A 271 -11.15 -15.79 15.84
CA GLU A 271 -12.29 -14.94 16.20
C GLU A 271 -12.82 -15.27 17.59
N ARG A 272 -12.97 -16.55 17.94
CA ARG A 272 -13.37 -17.00 19.29
C ARG A 272 -12.37 -16.55 20.36
N PHE A 273 -11.09 -16.60 20.07
CA PHE A 273 -10.04 -16.17 20.99
C PHE A 273 -10.12 -14.67 21.26
N TYR A 274 -10.22 -13.85 20.22
CA TYR A 274 -10.23 -12.39 20.36
C TYR A 274 -11.54 -11.79 20.86
N ARG A 275 -12.67 -12.51 20.72
CA ARG A 275 -13.99 -12.06 21.20
C ARG A 275 -14.30 -12.44 22.64
N GLN A 276 -13.30 -12.79 23.42
CA GLN A 276 -13.47 -13.02 24.83
C GLN A 276 -13.43 -11.70 25.62
N PRO A 277 -14.16 -11.59 26.75
CA PRO A 277 -14.14 -10.39 27.60
C PRO A 277 -12.71 -9.99 28.00
N GLY A 278 -12.39 -8.71 27.90
CA GLY A 278 -11.09 -8.15 28.26
C GLY A 278 -10.01 -8.19 27.17
N MET A 279 -10.23 -8.89 26.05
CA MET A 279 -9.25 -8.96 24.97
C MET A 279 -9.16 -7.64 24.20
N ALA A 280 -10.31 -7.07 23.81
CA ALA A 280 -10.37 -5.83 23.03
C ALA A 280 -9.79 -4.63 23.80
N GLU A 281 -10.03 -4.55 25.11
CA GLU A 281 -9.50 -3.51 26.00
C GLU A 281 -7.98 -3.51 26.08
N ARG A 282 -7.37 -4.67 25.79
CA ARG A 282 -5.91 -4.85 25.74
C ARG A 282 -5.35 -4.77 24.31
N ASN A 283 -6.16 -4.36 23.33
CA ASN A 283 -5.83 -4.35 21.91
C ASN A 283 -5.47 -5.75 21.37
N PHE A 284 -5.95 -6.83 21.99
CA PHE A 284 -5.82 -8.17 21.44
C PHE A 284 -6.99 -8.41 20.48
N THR A 285 -6.78 -8.13 19.22
CA THR A 285 -7.76 -8.26 18.13
C THR A 285 -7.09 -8.74 16.85
N LEU A 286 -7.88 -9.17 15.88
CA LEU A 286 -7.35 -9.55 14.57
C LEU A 286 -6.67 -8.37 13.86
N ASP A 287 -7.14 -7.13 14.07
CA ASP A 287 -6.55 -5.92 13.54
C ASP A 287 -5.13 -5.65 14.06
N TRP A 288 -4.80 -6.16 15.26
CA TRP A 288 -3.50 -5.94 15.89
C TRP A 288 -2.60 -7.16 15.90
N GLN A 289 -3.18 -8.34 15.86
CA GLN A 289 -2.47 -9.62 15.95
C GLN A 289 -3.04 -10.58 14.88
N PRO A 290 -2.67 -10.38 13.61
CA PRO A 290 -3.15 -11.19 12.49
C PRO A 290 -2.71 -12.64 12.60
N VAL A 291 -3.53 -13.57 12.09
CA VAL A 291 -3.32 -15.02 12.13
C VAL A 291 -3.44 -15.60 10.73
N GLY A 292 -2.33 -15.96 10.11
CA GLY A 292 -2.30 -16.45 8.73
C GLY A 292 -1.41 -17.65 8.52
N THR A 293 -1.37 -18.11 7.27
CA THR A 293 -0.54 -19.21 6.79
C THR A 293 0.70 -18.74 6.02
N GLY A 294 0.83 -17.42 5.84
CA GLY A 294 1.82 -16.79 4.99
C GLY A 294 3.27 -17.05 5.40
N ALA A 295 4.18 -16.61 4.54
CA ALA A 295 5.62 -16.77 4.72
C ALA A 295 6.15 -16.10 6.00
N TYR A 296 5.43 -15.10 6.49
CA TYR A 296 5.79 -14.34 7.69
C TYR A 296 4.60 -14.22 8.65
N TYR A 297 4.91 -13.91 9.90
CA TYR A 297 3.94 -13.48 10.91
C TYR A 297 4.41 -12.19 11.59
N LEU A 298 3.49 -11.44 12.15
CA LEU A 298 3.77 -10.19 12.85
C LEU A 298 4.25 -10.50 14.27
N ALA A 299 5.57 -10.41 14.49
CA ALA A 299 6.21 -10.72 15.76
C ALA A 299 6.22 -9.52 16.73
N GLU A 300 6.28 -8.30 16.20
CA GLU A 300 6.21 -7.05 16.96
C GLU A 300 5.30 -6.08 16.18
N ASN A 301 4.32 -5.52 16.88
CA ASN A 301 3.40 -4.54 16.33
C ASN A 301 3.39 -3.28 17.20
N ASP A 302 4.28 -2.34 16.88
CA ASP A 302 4.27 -0.97 17.41
C ASP A 302 4.19 0.01 16.23
N PRO A 303 2.97 0.32 15.72
CA PRO A 303 2.81 1.15 14.54
C PRO A 303 3.21 2.62 14.75
N ASN A 304 3.59 3.01 15.96
CA ASN A 304 4.16 4.32 16.25
C ASN A 304 5.69 4.35 16.11
N ARG A 305 6.33 3.18 15.97
CA ARG A 305 7.79 3.07 15.96
C ARG A 305 8.30 1.99 15.01
N VAL A 306 7.92 0.72 15.22
CA VAL A 306 8.46 -0.42 14.49
C VAL A 306 7.46 -1.56 14.38
N MET A 307 7.37 -2.14 13.20
CA MET A 307 6.65 -3.40 12.95
C MET A 307 7.65 -4.44 12.44
N ARG A 308 7.63 -5.64 13.03
CA ARG A 308 8.57 -6.70 12.70
C ARG A 308 7.84 -7.94 12.19
N LEU A 309 8.11 -8.29 10.95
CA LEU A 309 7.71 -9.57 10.39
C LEU A 309 8.83 -10.59 10.59
N GLN A 310 8.48 -11.80 10.99
CA GLN A 310 9.41 -12.90 11.18
C GLN A 310 8.95 -14.12 10.37
N ARG A 311 9.89 -14.88 9.82
CA ARG A 311 9.63 -16.10 9.05
C ARG A 311 8.71 -17.03 9.85
N ASN A 312 7.64 -17.48 9.21
CA ASN A 312 6.75 -18.47 9.78
C ASN A 312 7.47 -19.85 9.80
N PRO A 313 7.70 -20.45 10.99
CA PRO A 313 8.40 -21.73 11.08
C PRO A 313 7.62 -22.90 10.48
N HIS A 314 6.32 -22.72 10.27
CA HIS A 314 5.43 -23.72 9.67
C HIS A 314 5.06 -23.40 8.22
N TYR A 315 5.76 -22.42 7.59
CA TYR A 315 5.51 -22.10 6.19
C TYR A 315 5.80 -23.33 5.32
N ARG A 316 4.90 -23.58 4.39
CA ARG A 316 4.97 -24.71 3.47
C ARG A 316 6.23 -24.71 2.61
N ASP A 317 6.48 -25.81 1.92
CA ASP A 317 7.48 -25.84 0.86
C ASP A 317 7.00 -24.99 -0.32
N ASP A 318 7.69 -23.88 -0.55
CA ASP A 318 7.47 -22.93 -1.63
C ASP A 318 8.84 -22.57 -2.23
N PHE A 319 8.92 -22.52 -3.56
CA PHE A 319 10.21 -22.41 -4.25
C PHE A 319 10.21 -21.20 -5.19
N TYR A 320 11.36 -20.56 -5.29
CA TYR A 320 11.55 -19.42 -6.19
C TYR A 320 11.33 -19.86 -7.66
N PRO A 321 10.62 -19.04 -8.48
CA PRO A 321 10.28 -19.40 -9.85
C PRO A 321 11.50 -19.77 -10.71
N ALA A 322 11.34 -20.81 -11.51
CA ALA A 322 12.36 -21.26 -12.49
C ALA A 322 12.18 -20.59 -13.86
N GLU A 323 11.04 -19.95 -14.08
CA GLU A 323 10.68 -19.28 -15.33
C GLU A 323 10.39 -17.80 -15.09
N GLY A 324 10.60 -16.97 -16.10
CA GLY A 324 10.30 -15.53 -16.09
C GLY A 324 10.11 -14.99 -17.51
N ASP A 325 10.08 -13.67 -17.62
CA ASP A 325 10.02 -12.99 -18.91
C ASP A 325 11.38 -13.08 -19.66
N PRO A 326 11.39 -12.88 -20.99
CA PRO A 326 12.63 -12.65 -21.71
C PRO A 326 13.45 -11.54 -21.05
N GLY A 327 14.77 -11.79 -20.85
CA GLY A 327 15.66 -10.85 -20.15
C GLY A 327 15.78 -11.04 -18.64
N ASP A 328 14.88 -11.77 -17.97
CA ASP A 328 14.98 -12.00 -16.52
C ASP A 328 16.21 -12.83 -16.13
N ARG A 329 16.65 -13.74 -17.01
CA ARG A 329 17.86 -14.54 -16.81
C ARG A 329 19.12 -13.66 -16.87
N GLU A 330 19.21 -12.80 -17.88
CA GLU A 330 20.31 -11.85 -18.06
C GLU A 330 20.35 -10.80 -16.96
N ALA A 331 19.18 -10.42 -16.44
CA ALA A 331 19.04 -9.54 -15.28
C ALA A 331 19.38 -10.24 -13.94
N GLY A 332 19.73 -11.54 -13.97
CA GLY A 332 20.07 -12.32 -12.78
C GLY A 332 18.88 -12.68 -11.89
N LEU A 333 17.64 -12.47 -12.34
CA LEU A 333 16.42 -12.74 -11.57
C LEU A 333 16.11 -14.23 -11.43
N LEU A 334 16.73 -15.09 -12.26
CA LEU A 334 16.59 -16.56 -12.17
C LEU A 334 17.79 -17.23 -11.47
N ALA A 335 18.70 -16.47 -10.86
CA ALA A 335 19.86 -17.03 -10.16
C ALA A 335 19.51 -17.85 -8.92
N ASP A 336 18.34 -17.62 -8.35
CA ASP A 336 17.82 -18.33 -7.18
C ASP A 336 16.70 -19.32 -7.55
N ALA A 337 16.51 -19.67 -8.82
CA ALA A 337 15.51 -20.63 -9.29
C ALA A 337 15.55 -21.96 -8.49
N GLY A 338 14.39 -22.41 -8.02
CA GLY A 338 14.24 -23.63 -7.23
C GLY A 338 14.74 -23.57 -5.79
N LYS A 339 15.21 -22.41 -5.30
CA LYS A 339 15.55 -22.26 -3.88
C LYS A 339 14.28 -22.12 -3.05
N LYS A 340 14.31 -22.71 -1.84
CA LYS A 340 13.20 -22.63 -0.88
C LYS A 340 13.01 -21.20 -0.38
N MET A 341 11.77 -20.76 -0.32
CA MET A 341 11.34 -19.47 0.19
C MET A 341 10.71 -19.58 1.60
N PRO A 342 10.60 -18.52 2.38
CA PRO A 342 11.20 -17.21 2.16
C PRO A 342 12.72 -17.23 2.41
N MET A 343 13.47 -16.35 1.71
CA MET A 343 14.93 -16.29 1.84
C MET A 343 15.41 -15.22 2.84
N VAL A 344 14.52 -14.39 3.33
CA VAL A 344 14.77 -13.41 4.40
C VAL A 344 14.17 -13.93 5.69
N ASP A 345 14.90 -13.84 6.80
CA ASP A 345 14.43 -14.37 8.09
C ASP A 345 13.54 -13.39 8.85
N THR A 346 13.88 -12.10 8.74
CA THR A 346 13.18 -11.01 9.45
C THR A 346 13.07 -9.78 8.55
N VAL A 347 11.92 -9.12 8.60
CA VAL A 347 11.71 -7.82 7.96
C VAL A 347 11.36 -6.81 9.05
N ILE A 348 12.09 -5.72 9.11
CA ILE A 348 11.90 -4.65 10.10
C ILE A 348 11.43 -3.41 9.36
N TYR A 349 10.25 -2.94 9.69
CA TYR A 349 9.68 -1.70 9.20
C TYR A 349 9.73 -0.65 10.30
N SER A 350 10.39 0.48 10.06
CA SER A 350 10.40 1.64 10.96
C SER A 350 9.46 2.72 10.45
N LEU A 351 8.81 3.44 11.36
CA LEU A 351 7.95 4.57 10.98
C LEU A 351 8.83 5.77 10.58
N GLU A 352 8.66 6.23 9.35
CA GLU A 352 9.29 7.45 8.81
C GLU A 352 8.21 8.37 8.26
N LYS A 353 8.01 9.50 8.92
CA LYS A 353 6.94 10.45 8.58
C LYS A 353 7.34 11.46 7.50
N GLU A 354 8.63 11.60 7.24
CA GLU A 354 9.17 12.62 6.36
C GLU A 354 10.15 12.01 5.35
N ASP A 355 10.07 12.45 4.11
CA ASP A 355 10.89 11.95 3.00
C ASP A 355 12.38 12.20 3.19
N VAL A 356 12.77 13.39 3.67
CA VAL A 356 14.19 13.78 3.78
C VAL A 356 14.96 12.93 4.80
N PRO A 357 14.47 12.70 6.03
CA PRO A 357 15.08 11.75 6.95
C PRO A 357 15.14 10.33 6.41
N TYR A 358 14.06 9.86 5.75
CA TYR A 358 14.01 8.54 5.13
C TYR A 358 15.09 8.38 4.06
N TRP A 359 15.18 9.34 3.15
CA TRP A 359 16.20 9.39 2.09
C TRP A 359 17.63 9.35 2.64
N ASN A 360 17.93 10.19 3.63
CA ASN A 360 19.25 10.22 4.24
C ASN A 360 19.64 8.91 4.93
N LYS A 361 18.70 8.26 5.60
CA LYS A 361 18.90 6.94 6.21
C LYS A 361 19.11 5.86 5.15
N PHE A 362 18.41 5.91 4.02
CA PHE A 362 18.65 5.02 2.88
C PHE A 362 20.09 5.20 2.35
N LEU A 363 20.53 6.44 2.10
CA LEU A 363 21.89 6.70 1.62
C LEU A 363 22.97 6.22 2.58
N GLN A 364 22.67 6.15 3.87
CA GLN A 364 23.57 5.62 4.92
C GLN A 364 23.50 4.08 5.03
N GLY A 365 22.64 3.42 4.24
CA GLY A 365 22.44 1.98 4.29
C GLY A 365 21.64 1.48 5.49
N TYR A 366 20.85 2.34 6.12
CA TYR A 366 19.95 1.94 7.20
C TYR A 366 18.70 1.25 6.64
N TYR A 367 18.24 1.66 5.48
CA TYR A 367 17.17 0.99 4.73
C TYR A 367 17.70 0.36 3.46
N ASP A 368 17.13 -0.77 3.08
CA ASP A 368 17.56 -1.57 1.93
C ASP A 368 17.00 -1.08 0.60
N ALA A 369 15.89 -0.36 0.67
CA ALA A 369 15.22 0.26 -0.47
C ALA A 369 14.61 1.60 -0.08
N SER A 370 14.37 2.47 -1.07
CA SER A 370 13.69 3.75 -0.92
C SER A 370 12.95 4.13 -2.20
N GLY A 371 11.92 4.93 -2.07
CA GLY A 371 11.40 5.75 -3.16
C GLY A 371 12.36 6.89 -3.50
N VAL A 372 12.00 7.69 -4.49
CA VAL A 372 12.69 8.95 -4.85
C VAL A 372 11.70 10.09 -4.67
N SER A 373 11.89 10.91 -3.64
CA SER A 373 11.10 12.13 -3.46
C SER A 373 11.47 13.17 -4.50
N SER A 374 10.61 14.17 -4.68
CA SER A 374 10.88 15.27 -5.62
C SER A 374 12.14 16.06 -5.23
N ASP A 375 12.36 16.27 -3.94
CA ASP A 375 13.52 17.01 -3.42
C ASP A 375 14.85 16.25 -3.62
N SER A 376 14.80 14.93 -3.70
CA SER A 376 15.97 14.06 -3.88
C SER A 376 16.15 13.60 -5.32
N PHE A 377 15.27 14.04 -6.24
CA PHE A 377 15.23 13.51 -7.61
C PHE A 377 16.57 13.74 -8.33
N ASP A 378 17.03 14.97 -8.40
CA ASP A 378 18.25 15.35 -9.13
C ASP A 378 19.53 14.75 -8.54
N GLN A 379 19.52 14.38 -7.27
CA GLN A 379 20.62 13.63 -6.64
C GLN A 379 20.68 12.19 -7.12
N ALA A 380 19.53 11.58 -7.38
CA ALA A 380 19.41 10.16 -7.66
C ALA A 380 19.31 9.84 -9.14
N ILE A 381 18.54 10.63 -9.89
CA ILE A 381 18.08 10.34 -11.24
C ILE A 381 18.54 11.43 -12.21
N ARG A 382 18.90 11.00 -13.42
CA ARG A 382 19.07 11.84 -14.59
C ARG A 382 18.31 11.22 -15.75
N MET A 383 17.84 12.02 -16.67
CA MET A 383 17.29 11.51 -17.93
C MET A 383 18.46 11.28 -18.90
N ASN A 384 18.48 10.14 -19.57
CA ASN A 384 19.42 9.86 -20.64
C ASN A 384 19.03 10.57 -21.96
N ALA A 385 19.81 10.40 -23.01
CA ALA A 385 19.55 11.03 -24.31
C ALA A 385 18.19 10.60 -24.94
N ASP A 386 17.70 9.43 -24.59
CA ASP A 386 16.43 8.86 -25.08
C ASP A 386 15.23 9.28 -24.20
N GLY A 387 15.47 10.10 -23.17
CA GLY A 387 14.43 10.53 -22.22
C GLY A 387 14.04 9.45 -21.19
N GLU A 388 14.82 8.37 -21.07
CA GLU A 388 14.60 7.35 -20.07
C GLU A 388 15.35 7.66 -18.77
N PRO A 389 14.78 7.29 -17.60
CA PRO A 389 15.41 7.54 -16.30
C PRO A 389 16.63 6.65 -16.10
N ASP A 390 17.70 7.24 -15.59
CA ASP A 390 18.96 6.59 -15.29
C ASP A 390 19.56 7.13 -13.99
N LEU A 391 20.42 6.35 -13.34
CA LEU A 391 21.06 6.77 -12.10
C LEU A 391 22.15 7.81 -12.34
N THR A 392 22.32 8.73 -11.40
CA THR A 392 23.50 9.60 -11.36
C THR A 392 24.78 8.78 -11.14
N PRO A 393 25.97 9.30 -11.53
CA PRO A 393 27.25 8.61 -11.33
C PRO A 393 27.50 8.26 -9.86
N ASP A 394 27.13 9.12 -8.91
CA ASP A 394 27.28 8.88 -7.46
C ASP A 394 26.46 7.67 -7.01
N MET A 395 25.20 7.59 -7.41
CA MET A 395 24.32 6.44 -7.07
C MET A 395 24.85 5.13 -7.64
N ARG A 396 25.36 5.14 -8.87
CA ARG A 396 25.99 3.96 -9.46
C ARG A 396 27.25 3.55 -8.69
N GLN A 397 28.09 4.51 -8.32
CA GLN A 397 29.31 4.25 -7.54
C GLN A 397 29.00 3.65 -6.16
N ARG A 398 27.86 4.02 -5.55
CA ARG A 398 27.36 3.44 -4.31
C ARG A 398 26.76 2.04 -4.50
N GLY A 399 26.65 1.54 -5.73
CA GLY A 399 26.04 0.24 -6.02
C GLY A 399 24.53 0.22 -5.85
N ILE A 400 23.87 1.38 -5.98
CA ILE A 400 22.42 1.49 -5.97
C ILE A 400 21.88 1.06 -7.33
N LEU A 401 20.71 0.44 -7.34
CA LEU A 401 19.99 -0.04 -8.52
C LEU A 401 18.65 0.67 -8.62
N LEU A 402 18.28 1.07 -9.84
CA LEU A 402 17.01 1.70 -10.17
C LEU A 402 16.01 0.66 -10.70
N SER A 403 14.77 0.77 -10.27
CA SER A 403 13.61 0.13 -10.89
C SER A 403 12.62 1.21 -11.27
N ALA A 404 12.26 1.30 -12.55
CA ALA A 404 11.23 2.21 -13.04
C ALA A 404 10.05 1.40 -13.60
N ALA A 405 8.82 1.77 -13.23
CA ALA A 405 7.62 1.14 -13.74
C ALA A 405 6.45 2.13 -13.79
N ALA A 406 5.67 2.09 -14.89
CA ALA A 406 4.37 2.74 -14.91
C ALA A 406 3.42 1.94 -14.00
N ARG A 407 2.75 2.63 -13.09
CA ARG A 407 1.75 1.99 -12.22
C ARG A 407 0.39 1.94 -12.93
N PRO A 408 -0.31 0.82 -12.89
CA PRO A 408 -1.73 0.77 -13.28
C PRO A 408 -2.56 1.43 -12.16
N SER A 409 -2.40 2.73 -12.03
CA SER A 409 -2.99 3.54 -10.96
C SER A 409 -3.51 4.85 -11.50
N LEU A 410 -4.44 5.45 -10.80
CA LEU A 410 -4.97 6.77 -11.10
C LEU A 410 -5.01 7.60 -9.83
N ASN A 411 -4.45 8.81 -9.87
CA ASN A 411 -4.73 9.86 -8.89
C ASN A 411 -5.79 10.80 -9.46
N TYR A 412 -6.69 11.24 -8.60
CA TYR A 412 -7.81 12.11 -9.01
C TYR A 412 -8.20 13.07 -7.89
N MET A 413 -8.74 14.22 -8.27
CA MET A 413 -9.48 15.09 -7.37
C MET A 413 -10.97 14.79 -7.55
N GLY A 414 -11.63 14.32 -6.50
CA GLY A 414 -13.03 13.92 -6.51
C GLY A 414 -13.96 15.00 -5.96
N PHE A 415 -15.18 15.03 -6.46
CA PHE A 415 -16.27 15.83 -5.93
C PHE A 415 -17.27 14.93 -5.21
N ASN A 416 -17.64 15.27 -3.98
CA ASN A 416 -18.71 14.55 -3.30
C ASN A 416 -20.05 14.87 -4.00
N MET A 417 -20.59 13.89 -4.70
CA MET A 417 -21.83 14.06 -5.45
C MET A 417 -23.10 14.22 -4.58
N LEU A 418 -22.93 14.10 -3.25
CA LEU A 418 -24.00 14.40 -2.28
C LEU A 418 -23.96 15.87 -1.82
N ASP A 419 -22.89 16.60 -2.12
CA ASP A 419 -22.75 18.03 -1.72
C ASP A 419 -23.70 18.92 -2.52
N PRO A 420 -24.36 19.91 -1.88
CA PRO A 420 -25.35 20.76 -2.54
C PRO A 420 -24.76 21.77 -3.56
N VAL A 421 -23.45 22.03 -3.51
CA VAL A 421 -22.78 23.01 -4.39
C VAL A 421 -22.10 22.32 -5.57
N VAL A 422 -21.21 21.36 -5.29
CA VAL A 422 -20.42 20.64 -6.32
C VAL A 422 -21.05 19.35 -6.77
N GLY A 423 -22.02 18.81 -6.03
CA GLY A 423 -22.60 17.49 -6.26
C GLY A 423 -23.81 17.47 -7.19
N GLY A 424 -24.34 16.26 -7.42
CA GLY A 424 -25.48 15.99 -8.27
C GLY A 424 -25.19 16.10 -9.77
N LEU A 425 -26.24 15.79 -10.58
CA LEU A 425 -26.17 15.77 -12.05
C LEU A 425 -26.82 16.99 -12.71
N SER A 426 -27.14 18.04 -11.94
CA SER A 426 -27.69 19.26 -12.50
C SER A 426 -26.69 19.92 -13.45
N GLU A 427 -27.18 20.61 -14.46
CA GLU A 427 -26.35 21.33 -15.42
C GLU A 427 -25.46 22.36 -14.73
N ARG A 428 -25.98 23.05 -13.71
CA ARG A 428 -25.23 24.00 -12.88
C ARG A 428 -24.01 23.36 -12.22
N ALA A 429 -24.20 22.26 -11.49
CA ALA A 429 -23.13 21.59 -10.79
C ALA A 429 -22.11 20.95 -11.75
N ARG A 430 -22.58 20.37 -12.87
CA ARG A 430 -21.73 19.81 -13.91
C ARG A 430 -20.83 20.86 -14.53
N LYS A 431 -21.36 22.03 -14.93
CA LYS A 431 -20.58 23.15 -15.49
C LYS A 431 -19.55 23.69 -14.49
N LEU A 432 -19.90 23.75 -13.19
CA LEU A 432 -18.93 24.11 -12.14
C LEU A 432 -17.76 23.14 -12.10
N ARG A 433 -18.03 21.81 -12.07
CA ARG A 433 -16.96 20.78 -12.05
C ARG A 433 -16.13 20.80 -13.34
N GLN A 434 -16.76 21.00 -14.50
CA GLN A 434 -16.06 21.13 -15.78
C GLN A 434 -15.17 22.39 -15.83
N ALA A 435 -15.64 23.53 -15.30
CA ALA A 435 -14.84 24.75 -15.18
C ALA A 435 -13.58 24.51 -14.30
N LEU A 436 -13.76 23.86 -13.17
CA LEU A 436 -12.65 23.47 -12.28
C LEU A 436 -11.68 22.50 -12.97
N SER A 437 -12.19 21.53 -13.75
CA SER A 437 -11.36 20.57 -14.49
C SER A 437 -10.45 21.24 -15.53
N ILE A 438 -10.91 22.31 -16.18
CA ILE A 438 -10.10 23.07 -17.12
C ILE A 438 -9.06 23.93 -16.39
N ALA A 439 -9.45 24.59 -15.27
CA ALA A 439 -8.61 25.56 -14.57
C ALA A 439 -7.48 24.93 -13.79
N ILE A 440 -7.68 23.72 -13.22
CA ILE A 440 -6.66 23.01 -12.42
C ILE A 440 -5.73 22.24 -13.35
N ASP A 441 -4.49 22.73 -13.46
CA ASP A 441 -3.52 22.24 -14.44
C ASP A 441 -2.61 21.16 -13.87
N TYR A 442 -3.01 19.89 -14.05
CA TYR A 442 -2.19 18.77 -13.61
C TYR A 442 -0.96 18.49 -14.48
N ASP A 443 -0.86 19.06 -15.70
CA ASP A 443 0.40 19.02 -16.46
C ASP A 443 1.47 19.88 -15.75
N GLU A 444 1.07 21.06 -15.25
CA GLU A 444 1.91 21.91 -14.40
C GLU A 444 2.27 21.22 -13.08
N PHE A 445 1.30 20.55 -12.44
CA PHE A 445 1.52 19.79 -11.21
C PHE A 445 2.57 18.69 -11.38
N ILE A 446 2.44 17.87 -12.44
CA ILE A 446 3.38 16.80 -12.77
C ILE A 446 4.79 17.37 -12.97
N SER A 447 4.90 18.50 -13.68
CA SER A 447 6.19 19.15 -13.92
C SER A 447 6.84 19.65 -12.62
N ILE A 448 6.07 20.36 -11.78
CA ILE A 448 6.60 21.03 -10.57
C ILE A 448 6.86 20.02 -9.43
N PHE A 449 5.89 19.16 -9.14
CA PHE A 449 5.92 18.33 -7.94
C PHE A 449 6.35 16.89 -8.17
N LEU A 450 6.27 16.40 -9.40
CA LEU A 450 6.61 15.03 -9.72
C LEU A 450 7.84 14.90 -10.63
N ASN A 451 8.50 15.98 -10.99
CA ASN A 451 9.64 15.96 -11.90
C ASN A 451 9.35 15.16 -13.19
N GLY A 452 8.14 15.32 -13.74
CA GLY A 452 7.69 14.58 -14.94
C GLY A 452 7.30 13.11 -14.70
N ARG A 453 7.29 12.61 -13.46
CA ARG A 453 6.94 11.21 -13.11
C ARG A 453 5.42 10.95 -13.12
N GLY A 454 4.73 11.41 -14.13
CA GLY A 454 3.29 11.19 -14.30
C GLY A 454 2.90 11.28 -15.77
N LEU A 455 1.80 10.63 -16.11
CA LEU A 455 1.09 10.81 -17.36
C LEU A 455 -0.20 11.54 -17.05
N PRO A 456 -0.53 12.66 -17.72
CA PRO A 456 -1.78 13.39 -17.47
C PRO A 456 -3.00 12.49 -17.60
N GLY A 457 -3.86 12.50 -16.61
CA GLY A 457 -5.09 11.70 -16.58
C GLY A 457 -6.12 12.20 -17.59
N GLN A 458 -6.62 11.31 -18.44
CA GLN A 458 -7.62 11.61 -19.46
C GLN A 458 -8.97 10.92 -19.18
N GLY A 459 -9.00 10.03 -18.20
CA GLY A 459 -10.18 9.24 -17.87
C GLY A 459 -9.90 8.31 -16.69
N PRO A 460 -10.87 7.49 -16.30
CA PRO A 460 -10.74 6.63 -15.13
C PRO A 460 -9.77 5.46 -15.31
N LEU A 461 -9.46 5.05 -16.55
CA LEU A 461 -8.64 3.88 -16.83
C LEU A 461 -7.17 4.25 -17.02
N PRO A 462 -6.22 3.57 -16.33
CA PRO A 462 -4.80 3.78 -16.54
C PRO A 462 -4.25 3.00 -17.74
N PRO A 463 -3.08 3.40 -18.26
CA PRO A 463 -2.36 2.65 -19.29
C PRO A 463 -2.11 1.19 -18.88
N GLY A 464 -2.23 0.27 -19.86
CA GLY A 464 -2.02 -1.17 -19.64
C GLY A 464 -3.25 -1.93 -19.15
N ILE A 465 -4.34 -1.24 -18.85
CA ILE A 465 -5.64 -1.85 -18.54
C ILE A 465 -6.51 -1.86 -19.81
N PHE A 466 -7.20 -2.98 -20.06
CA PHE A 466 -8.16 -3.07 -21.18
C PHE A 466 -9.17 -1.92 -21.11
N GLY A 467 -9.53 -1.34 -22.23
CA GLY A 467 -10.41 -0.16 -22.28
C GLY A 467 -9.68 1.18 -22.32
N PHE A 468 -8.40 1.23 -21.94
CA PHE A 468 -7.60 2.45 -22.09
C PHE A 468 -7.42 2.82 -23.56
N ARG A 469 -7.62 4.09 -23.89
CA ARG A 469 -7.48 4.62 -25.25
C ARG A 469 -6.34 5.62 -25.32
N THR A 470 -5.64 5.62 -26.44
CA THR A 470 -4.60 6.60 -26.80
C THR A 470 -5.04 7.46 -27.99
N GLY A 471 -4.28 8.49 -28.32
CA GLY A 471 -4.60 9.39 -29.42
C GLY A 471 -5.88 10.19 -29.16
N GLU A 472 -6.56 10.61 -30.22
CA GLU A 472 -7.77 11.44 -30.13
C GLU A 472 -8.90 10.80 -29.32
N ALA A 473 -9.15 9.51 -29.50
CA ALA A 473 -10.16 8.76 -28.74
C ALA A 473 -9.86 8.69 -27.24
N GLY A 474 -8.60 8.81 -26.85
CA GLY A 474 -8.17 8.81 -25.46
C GLY A 474 -8.34 10.14 -24.75
N VAL A 475 -8.48 11.26 -25.48
CA VAL A 475 -8.50 12.61 -24.92
C VAL A 475 -9.82 12.92 -24.21
N ASN A 476 -9.74 13.61 -23.08
CA ASN A 476 -10.93 14.15 -22.40
C ASN A 476 -11.36 15.49 -23.06
N PRO A 477 -12.45 15.50 -23.83
CA PRO A 477 -12.87 16.68 -24.60
C PRO A 477 -13.39 17.84 -23.72
N VAL A 478 -13.68 17.58 -22.45
CA VAL A 478 -14.04 18.63 -21.48
C VAL A 478 -12.85 19.53 -21.18
N VAL A 479 -11.65 18.95 -21.12
CA VAL A 479 -10.44 19.65 -20.64
C VAL A 479 -9.47 19.97 -21.78
N PHE A 480 -9.46 19.14 -22.85
CA PHE A 480 -8.48 19.24 -23.93
C PHE A 480 -9.17 19.23 -25.30
N ASP A 481 -8.62 19.98 -26.23
CA ASP A 481 -8.87 19.86 -27.66
C ASP A 481 -7.80 18.96 -28.29
N TRP A 482 -8.20 18.20 -29.33
CA TRP A 482 -7.23 17.48 -30.16
C TRP A 482 -6.81 18.34 -31.34
N LYS A 483 -5.59 18.87 -31.34
CA LYS A 483 -5.06 19.76 -32.37
C LYS A 483 -3.65 19.35 -32.76
N ALA A 484 -3.38 19.34 -34.06
CA ALA A 484 -2.06 19.01 -34.61
C ALA A 484 -1.50 17.67 -34.08
N GLY A 485 -2.34 16.64 -33.93
CA GLY A 485 -1.94 15.30 -33.49
C GLY A 485 -1.62 15.17 -32.00
N ARG A 486 -1.99 16.15 -31.17
CA ARG A 486 -1.77 16.13 -29.71
C ARG A 486 -2.93 16.75 -28.91
N ALA A 487 -3.08 16.34 -27.67
CA ALA A 487 -3.97 16.98 -26.74
C ALA A 487 -3.42 18.36 -26.34
N GLN A 488 -4.27 19.38 -26.44
CA GLN A 488 -3.96 20.76 -26.01
C GLN A 488 -5.02 21.19 -24.98
N ARG A 489 -4.59 21.62 -23.80
CA ARG A 489 -5.50 22.08 -22.75
C ARG A 489 -6.30 23.29 -23.23
N ARG A 490 -7.60 23.30 -22.98
CA ARG A 490 -8.50 24.40 -23.28
C ARG A 490 -8.11 25.65 -22.49
N ALA A 491 -8.47 26.80 -23.04
CA ALA A 491 -8.12 28.08 -22.44
C ALA A 491 -8.85 28.32 -21.12
N LEU A 492 -8.23 29.06 -20.19
CA LEU A 492 -8.87 29.48 -18.94
C LEU A 492 -10.16 30.33 -19.20
N ALA A 493 -10.25 31.02 -20.34
CA ALA A 493 -11.45 31.71 -20.75
C ALA A 493 -12.67 30.79 -20.88
N ASP A 494 -12.49 29.56 -21.38
CA ASP A 494 -13.56 28.55 -21.48
C ASP A 494 -14.04 28.14 -20.10
N ALA A 495 -13.12 27.96 -19.14
CA ALA A 495 -13.46 27.69 -17.75
C ALA A 495 -14.29 28.82 -17.11
N LYS A 496 -13.94 30.09 -17.39
CA LYS A 496 -14.70 31.26 -16.89
C LYS A 496 -16.10 31.34 -17.48
N ILE A 497 -16.26 30.96 -18.75
CA ILE A 497 -17.60 30.91 -19.40
C ILE A 497 -18.44 29.83 -18.69
N LEU A 498 -17.92 28.61 -18.52
CA LEU A 498 -18.63 27.53 -17.84
C LEU A 498 -18.98 27.89 -16.38
N LEU A 499 -18.08 28.60 -15.69
CA LEU A 499 -18.30 29.06 -14.32
C LEU A 499 -19.45 30.08 -14.25
N ALA A 500 -19.50 31.01 -15.19
CA ALA A 500 -20.59 31.99 -15.28
C ALA A 500 -21.93 31.29 -15.60
N GLU A 501 -21.94 30.31 -16.51
CA GLU A 501 -23.11 29.50 -16.83
C GLU A 501 -23.55 28.63 -15.65
N ALA A 502 -22.61 28.23 -14.79
CA ALA A 502 -22.89 27.58 -13.51
C ALA A 502 -23.48 28.52 -12.46
N GLY A 503 -23.64 29.83 -12.78
CA GLY A 503 -24.20 30.84 -11.88
C GLY A 503 -23.18 31.44 -10.91
N TYR A 504 -21.89 31.39 -11.24
CA TYR A 504 -20.81 31.97 -10.44
C TYR A 504 -19.88 32.87 -11.25
N PRO A 505 -20.42 33.93 -11.96
CA PRO A 505 -19.57 34.82 -12.71
C PRO A 505 -18.53 35.48 -11.80
N ASN A 506 -17.26 35.47 -12.25
CA ASN A 506 -16.12 36.01 -11.49
C ASN A 506 -16.01 35.40 -10.06
N GLY A 507 -16.31 34.12 -9.90
CA GLY A 507 -16.22 33.43 -8.62
C GLY A 507 -17.25 33.85 -7.56
N ARG A 508 -18.37 34.49 -7.99
CA ARG A 508 -19.43 34.96 -7.08
C ARG A 508 -20.78 34.37 -7.46
N ASP A 509 -21.53 33.98 -6.45
CA ASP A 509 -22.91 33.54 -6.66
C ASP A 509 -23.76 34.66 -7.27
N SER A 510 -24.38 34.40 -8.42
CA SER A 510 -25.12 35.38 -9.21
C SER A 510 -26.37 35.94 -8.52
N LYS A 511 -26.89 35.25 -7.48
CA LYS A 511 -28.08 35.67 -6.73
C LYS A 511 -27.73 36.46 -5.48
N SER A 512 -26.75 35.98 -4.72
CA SER A 512 -26.36 36.55 -3.42
C SER A 512 -25.18 37.53 -3.52
N GLY A 513 -24.40 37.50 -4.62
CA GLY A 513 -23.17 38.27 -4.78
C GLY A 513 -22.01 37.77 -3.87
N GLN A 514 -22.22 36.74 -3.07
CA GLN A 514 -21.21 36.24 -2.15
C GLN A 514 -20.10 35.52 -2.92
N PRO A 515 -18.84 35.63 -2.49
CA PRO A 515 -17.73 34.83 -3.05
C PRO A 515 -18.00 33.35 -2.92
N LEU A 516 -17.72 32.59 -3.99
CA LEU A 516 -17.75 31.11 -3.92
C LEU A 516 -16.57 30.64 -3.11
N THR A 517 -16.87 29.96 -1.98
CA THR A 517 -15.88 29.32 -1.14
C THR A 517 -16.07 27.82 -1.25
N LEU A 518 -14.99 27.10 -1.61
CA LEU A 518 -14.98 25.64 -1.71
C LEU A 518 -14.01 25.05 -0.68
N TYR A 519 -14.31 23.82 -0.24
CA TYR A 519 -13.56 23.12 0.79
C TYR A 519 -12.88 21.91 0.18
N PHE A 520 -11.57 21.80 0.39
CA PHE A 520 -10.74 20.72 -0.12
C PHE A 520 -10.14 19.90 1.04
N ASP A 521 -10.48 18.62 1.10
CA ASP A 521 -9.96 17.65 2.07
C ASP A 521 -8.82 16.84 1.46
N THR A 522 -7.71 16.74 2.17
CA THR A 522 -6.54 15.97 1.76
C THR A 522 -5.88 15.27 2.94
N ALA A 523 -5.26 14.12 2.67
CA ALA A 523 -4.44 13.39 3.63
C ALA A 523 -3.01 13.95 3.75
N ALA A 524 -2.68 15.01 3.01
CA ALA A 524 -1.35 15.60 3.03
C ALA A 524 -1.03 16.18 4.40
N SER A 525 0.02 15.68 5.03
CA SER A 525 0.55 16.16 6.31
C SER A 525 2.07 16.32 6.19
N GLY A 526 2.63 17.29 6.93
CA GLY A 526 4.06 17.55 6.88
C GLY A 526 4.45 18.85 6.14
N PRO A 527 5.71 19.27 6.29
CA PRO A 527 6.21 20.53 5.71
C PRO A 527 6.16 20.58 4.18
N GLU A 528 6.42 19.44 3.53
CA GLU A 528 6.44 19.29 2.06
C GLU A 528 5.06 19.48 1.42
N ALA A 529 4.00 19.22 2.18
CA ALA A 529 2.63 19.38 1.69
C ALA A 529 2.25 20.86 1.46
N LYS A 530 2.92 21.79 2.15
CA LYS A 530 2.56 23.21 2.11
C LYS A 530 2.62 23.80 0.69
N SER A 531 3.68 23.55 -0.05
CA SER A 531 3.85 24.08 -1.41
C SER A 531 2.77 23.56 -2.37
N ARG A 532 2.38 22.27 -2.23
CA ARG A 532 1.27 21.69 -3.01
C ARG A 532 -0.08 22.35 -2.65
N MET A 533 -0.33 22.59 -1.37
CA MET A 533 -1.56 23.27 -0.92
C MET A 533 -1.63 24.70 -1.41
N ASP A 534 -0.52 25.42 -1.40
CA ASP A 534 -0.46 26.79 -1.93
C ASP A 534 -0.64 26.82 -3.45
N TRP A 535 -0.15 25.78 -4.16
CA TRP A 535 -0.41 25.62 -5.58
C TRP A 535 -1.91 25.39 -5.85
N PHE A 536 -2.59 24.51 -5.11
CA PHE A 536 -4.05 24.36 -5.26
C PHE A 536 -4.81 25.67 -5.04
N ARG A 537 -4.47 26.45 -4.00
CA ARG A 537 -5.08 27.77 -3.79
C ARG A 537 -4.93 28.67 -5.01
N LYS A 538 -3.74 28.68 -5.61
CA LYS A 538 -3.47 29.47 -6.84
C LYS A 538 -4.28 28.97 -8.03
N GLN A 539 -4.48 27.67 -8.20
CA GLN A 539 -5.29 27.11 -9.28
C GLN A 539 -6.76 27.58 -9.17
N PHE A 540 -7.35 27.48 -7.98
CA PHE A 540 -8.72 27.94 -7.75
C PHE A 540 -8.85 29.48 -7.88
N ALA A 541 -7.85 30.22 -7.47
CA ALA A 541 -7.81 31.67 -7.60
C ALA A 541 -7.80 32.16 -9.06
N LYS A 542 -7.40 31.32 -10.05
CA LYS A 542 -7.55 31.64 -11.50
C LYS A 542 -9.01 31.90 -11.89
N LEU A 543 -9.95 31.34 -11.13
CA LEU A 543 -11.41 31.49 -11.29
C LEU A 543 -12.03 32.40 -10.22
N ASP A 544 -11.23 33.14 -9.46
CA ASP A 544 -11.65 33.98 -8.34
C ASP A 544 -12.40 33.18 -7.23
N ILE A 545 -12.14 31.88 -7.11
CA ILE A 545 -12.74 30.98 -6.11
C ILE A 545 -11.83 30.92 -4.89
N GLN A 546 -12.43 31.05 -3.69
CA GLN A 546 -11.72 30.84 -2.42
C GLN A 546 -11.65 29.38 -2.09
N LEU A 547 -10.45 28.84 -1.84
CA LEU A 547 -10.24 27.45 -1.44
C LEU A 547 -9.81 27.37 0.02
N VAL A 548 -10.62 26.69 0.83
CA VAL A 548 -10.31 26.33 2.22
C VAL A 548 -9.80 24.89 2.24
N ILE A 549 -8.54 24.70 2.58
CA ILE A 549 -7.92 23.37 2.63
C ILE A 549 -8.01 22.81 4.06
N ARG A 550 -8.50 21.59 4.18
CA ARG A 550 -8.67 20.83 5.43
C ARG A 550 -7.79 19.59 5.39
N ALA A 551 -6.51 19.76 5.75
CA ALA A 551 -5.55 18.69 5.80
C ALA A 551 -5.65 17.90 7.11
N THR A 552 -5.57 16.57 7.04
CA THR A 552 -5.59 15.65 8.19
C THR A 552 -4.63 14.48 7.95
N ASP A 553 -4.39 13.65 8.97
CA ASP A 553 -3.76 12.34 8.74
C ASP A 553 -4.68 11.42 7.93
N TYR A 554 -4.08 10.40 7.30
CA TYR A 554 -4.77 9.52 6.37
C TYR A 554 -5.95 8.76 7.01
N ASN A 555 -5.81 8.32 8.25
CA ASN A 555 -6.89 7.57 8.93
C ASN A 555 -8.11 8.45 9.21
N ARG A 556 -7.90 9.70 9.63
CA ARG A 556 -8.98 10.68 9.80
C ARG A 556 -9.59 11.09 8.47
N PHE A 557 -8.78 11.18 7.44
CA PHE A 557 -9.26 11.43 6.09
C PHE A 557 -10.23 10.32 5.64
N GLN A 558 -9.85 9.05 5.79
CA GLN A 558 -10.73 7.91 5.49
C GLN A 558 -12.05 7.95 6.29
N ASP A 559 -12.01 8.35 7.57
CA ASP A 559 -13.21 8.50 8.39
C ASP A 559 -14.15 9.61 7.89
N LYS A 560 -13.60 10.74 7.39
CA LYS A 560 -14.39 11.79 6.75
C LYS A 560 -15.07 11.29 5.49
N MET A 561 -14.31 10.59 4.63
CA MET A 561 -14.82 10.01 3.38
C MET A 561 -15.97 9.04 3.64
N SER A 562 -15.86 8.19 4.66
CA SER A 562 -16.91 7.23 5.04
C SER A 562 -18.19 7.91 5.55
N LYS A 563 -18.07 9.12 6.09
CA LYS A 563 -19.19 9.93 6.59
C LYS A 563 -19.79 10.86 5.54
N GLY A 564 -19.14 11.06 4.40
CA GLY A 564 -19.56 12.00 3.37
C GLY A 564 -19.47 13.47 3.81
N SER A 565 -18.51 13.80 4.67
CA SER A 565 -18.35 15.17 5.22
C SER A 565 -17.35 16.04 4.45
N GLU A 566 -16.76 15.49 3.39
CA GLU A 566 -15.94 16.18 2.41
C GLU A 566 -16.78 16.88 1.34
N GLN A 567 -16.21 17.88 0.67
CA GLN A 567 -16.81 18.52 -0.51
C GLN A 567 -16.00 18.21 -1.76
N ILE A 568 -14.71 18.54 -1.74
CA ILE A 568 -13.71 18.19 -2.74
C ILE A 568 -12.62 17.43 -2.02
N PHE A 569 -12.06 16.42 -2.65
CA PHE A 569 -11.01 15.58 -2.03
C PHE A 569 -9.99 15.12 -3.07
N GLU A 570 -8.79 14.80 -2.61
CA GLU A 570 -7.77 14.15 -3.42
C GLU A 570 -7.62 12.69 -2.96
N TRP A 571 -7.65 11.77 -3.90
CA TRP A 571 -7.41 10.36 -3.64
C TRP A 571 -6.80 9.67 -4.87
N GLY A 572 -6.49 8.38 -4.71
CA GLY A 572 -6.00 7.54 -5.80
C GLY A 572 -6.51 6.12 -5.68
N TRP A 573 -6.35 5.38 -6.77
CA TRP A 573 -6.64 3.95 -6.83
C TRP A 573 -5.51 3.21 -7.52
N ASN A 574 -5.05 2.14 -6.90
CA ASN A 574 -4.13 1.18 -7.51
C ASN A 574 -4.94 -0.01 -8.01
N ALA A 575 -4.60 -0.55 -9.16
CA ALA A 575 -5.27 -1.75 -9.64
C ALA A 575 -5.04 -2.93 -8.68
N ASP A 576 -6.13 -3.54 -8.22
CA ASP A 576 -6.11 -4.81 -7.48
C ASP A 576 -5.98 -6.00 -8.42
N TYR A 577 -6.52 -5.84 -9.63
CA TYR A 577 -6.47 -6.80 -10.72
C TYR A 577 -6.51 -6.09 -12.09
N PRO A 578 -5.98 -6.70 -13.16
CA PRO A 578 -5.79 -6.04 -14.45
C PRO A 578 -7.07 -6.05 -15.32
N ASP A 579 -8.18 -5.53 -14.77
CA ASP A 579 -9.47 -5.42 -15.48
C ASP A 579 -10.05 -4.01 -15.32
N PRO A 580 -10.73 -3.45 -16.37
CA PRO A 580 -11.37 -2.13 -16.31
C PRO A 580 -12.45 -2.02 -15.23
N GLU A 581 -13.07 -3.12 -14.84
CA GLU A 581 -14.04 -3.15 -13.76
C GLU A 581 -13.47 -2.57 -12.46
N ASN A 582 -12.19 -2.84 -12.17
CA ASN A 582 -11.51 -2.38 -10.95
C ASN A 582 -11.31 -0.84 -10.87
N PHE A 583 -11.55 -0.12 -11.93
CA PHE A 583 -11.57 1.34 -11.94
C PHE A 583 -12.98 1.91 -12.12
N LEU A 584 -13.79 1.25 -12.95
CA LEU A 584 -15.13 1.74 -13.24
C LEU A 584 -16.10 1.50 -12.08
N PHE A 585 -15.85 0.50 -11.22
CA PHE A 585 -16.65 0.26 -10.00
C PHE A 585 -16.53 1.39 -8.97
N LEU A 586 -15.48 2.21 -9.05
CA LEU A 586 -15.31 3.42 -8.23
C LEU A 586 -16.30 4.53 -8.61
N LEU A 587 -17.00 4.39 -9.71
CA LEU A 587 -18.06 5.29 -10.18
C LEU A 587 -19.43 4.60 -10.24
N TYR A 588 -19.52 3.34 -9.85
CA TYR A 588 -20.76 2.58 -9.83
C TYR A 588 -21.61 2.96 -8.61
N GLY A 589 -22.86 3.41 -8.85
CA GLY A 589 -23.72 3.97 -7.82
C GLY A 589 -24.03 3.03 -6.64
N PRO A 590 -24.33 1.74 -6.86
CA PRO A 590 -24.49 0.77 -5.77
C PRO A 590 -23.26 0.58 -4.89
N ASN A 591 -22.05 0.90 -5.38
CA ASN A 591 -20.78 0.82 -4.64
C ASN A 591 -20.39 2.14 -3.93
N LYS A 592 -21.35 3.04 -3.67
CA LYS A 592 -21.09 4.32 -3.01
C LYS A 592 -20.51 4.15 -1.61
N LYS A 593 -19.67 5.09 -1.17
CA LYS A 593 -19.01 5.03 0.13
C LYS A 593 -19.97 5.32 1.27
N VAL A 594 -20.77 6.36 1.15
CA VAL A 594 -21.72 6.78 2.18
C VAL A 594 -22.94 5.86 2.21
N GLY A 595 -23.23 5.31 3.38
CA GLY A 595 -24.40 4.45 3.65
C GLY A 595 -24.27 3.00 3.19
N VAL A 596 -23.32 2.69 2.27
CA VAL A 596 -23.06 1.33 1.80
C VAL A 596 -21.68 0.83 2.26
N GLY A 597 -20.70 1.74 2.37
CA GLY A 597 -19.33 1.40 2.74
C GLY A 597 -18.49 0.87 1.57
N GLY A 598 -18.92 1.11 0.34
CA GLY A 598 -18.16 0.75 -0.86
C GLY A 598 -17.02 1.73 -1.20
N GLU A 599 -16.41 1.58 -2.38
CA GLU A 599 -15.23 2.36 -2.78
C GLU A 599 -15.52 3.51 -3.76
N ASN A 600 -16.77 3.72 -4.14
CA ASN A 600 -17.18 4.91 -4.87
C ASN A 600 -17.17 6.14 -3.93
N ALA A 601 -15.98 6.70 -3.72
CA ALA A 601 -15.73 7.80 -2.80
C ALA A 601 -16.44 9.11 -3.20
N ALA A 602 -16.63 9.33 -4.49
CA ALA A 602 -17.40 10.47 -4.98
C ALA A 602 -18.91 10.33 -4.72
N ASN A 603 -19.39 9.17 -4.30
CA ASN A 603 -20.82 8.86 -4.18
C ASN A 603 -21.59 9.12 -5.51
N TYR A 604 -20.90 9.00 -6.64
CA TYR A 604 -21.48 9.21 -7.96
C TYR A 604 -22.57 8.17 -8.25
N HIS A 605 -23.67 8.63 -8.80
CA HIS A 605 -24.78 7.76 -9.20
C HIS A 605 -25.41 8.33 -10.47
N ASN A 606 -25.19 7.66 -11.58
CA ASN A 606 -25.84 7.94 -12.86
C ASN A 606 -26.47 6.63 -13.39
N PRO A 607 -27.83 6.57 -13.51
CA PRO A 607 -28.49 5.35 -13.95
C PRO A 607 -28.04 4.85 -15.33
N GLY A 608 -27.56 5.73 -16.21
CA GLY A 608 -26.98 5.37 -17.51
C GLY A 608 -25.66 4.64 -17.35
N PHE A 609 -24.75 5.20 -16.52
CA PHE A 609 -23.48 4.58 -16.18
C PHE A 609 -23.68 3.22 -15.49
N ASP A 610 -24.58 3.17 -14.51
CA ASP A 610 -24.84 1.96 -13.74
C ASP A 610 -25.35 0.81 -14.62
N ARG A 611 -26.26 1.09 -15.57
CA ARG A 611 -26.71 0.08 -16.54
C ARG A 611 -25.60 -0.42 -17.46
N LEU A 612 -24.70 0.46 -17.89
CA LEU A 612 -23.54 0.08 -18.71
C LEU A 612 -22.55 -0.76 -17.90
N PHE A 613 -22.33 -0.42 -16.62
CA PHE A 613 -21.48 -1.19 -15.71
C PHE A 613 -22.02 -2.61 -15.55
N GLU A 614 -23.32 -2.75 -15.26
CA GLU A 614 -23.98 -4.06 -15.14
C GLU A 614 -23.83 -4.92 -16.40
N LYS A 615 -23.85 -4.29 -17.58
CA LYS A 615 -23.61 -5.00 -18.84
C LYS A 615 -22.14 -5.37 -19.02
N MET A 616 -21.23 -4.45 -18.74
CA MET A 616 -19.79 -4.60 -18.97
C MET A 616 -19.16 -5.69 -18.10
N LYS A 617 -19.61 -5.80 -16.84
CA LYS A 617 -19.02 -6.72 -15.85
C LYS A 617 -19.18 -8.21 -16.22
N ASP A 618 -20.18 -8.55 -17.02
CA ASP A 618 -20.48 -9.92 -17.44
C ASP A 618 -19.79 -10.31 -18.76
N MET A 619 -19.05 -9.37 -19.38
CA MET A 619 -18.45 -9.55 -20.70
C MET A 619 -16.97 -9.95 -20.59
N ASP A 620 -16.55 -10.87 -21.44
CA ASP A 620 -15.14 -11.11 -21.72
C ASP A 620 -14.56 -9.97 -22.59
N ASN A 621 -13.24 -9.77 -22.56
CA ASN A 621 -12.58 -8.74 -23.37
C ASN A 621 -12.84 -8.94 -24.86
N SER A 622 -13.52 -7.97 -25.46
CA SER A 622 -13.94 -7.98 -26.86
C SER A 622 -14.16 -6.56 -27.39
N PRO A 623 -14.28 -6.35 -28.70
CA PRO A 623 -14.66 -5.05 -29.27
C PRO A 623 -16.00 -4.53 -28.72
N GLU A 624 -16.97 -5.40 -28.45
CA GLU A 624 -18.27 -5.04 -27.88
C GLU A 624 -18.15 -4.55 -26.44
N ARG A 625 -17.31 -5.22 -25.61
CA ARG A 625 -16.99 -4.75 -24.26
C ARG A 625 -16.31 -3.40 -24.28
N GLN A 626 -15.36 -3.21 -25.21
CA GLN A 626 -14.68 -1.94 -25.43
C GLN A 626 -15.68 -0.82 -25.76
N ALA A 627 -16.66 -1.06 -26.62
CA ALA A 627 -17.66 -0.06 -26.98
C ALA A 627 -18.55 0.34 -25.78
N VAL A 628 -18.85 -0.60 -24.89
CA VAL A 628 -19.57 -0.30 -23.62
C VAL A 628 -18.70 0.55 -22.70
N ILE A 629 -17.42 0.21 -22.55
CA ILE A 629 -16.47 0.96 -21.75
C ILE A 629 -16.30 2.39 -22.27
N ASP A 630 -16.19 2.56 -23.59
CA ASP A 630 -16.07 3.90 -24.21
C ASP A 630 -17.28 4.79 -23.87
N GLN A 631 -18.51 4.23 -23.86
CA GLN A 631 -19.71 4.97 -23.43
C GLN A 631 -19.66 5.34 -21.93
N MET A 632 -19.19 4.43 -21.06
CA MET A 632 -19.04 4.71 -19.64
C MET A 632 -18.02 5.82 -19.38
N VAL A 633 -16.85 5.76 -20.05
CA VAL A 633 -15.80 6.78 -19.95
C VAL A 633 -16.33 8.13 -20.46
N LYS A 634 -17.13 8.17 -21.54
CA LYS A 634 -17.76 9.38 -22.04
C LYS A 634 -18.67 10.01 -20.98
N LEU A 635 -19.59 9.24 -20.39
CA LEU A 635 -20.49 9.74 -19.33
C LEU A 635 -19.70 10.27 -18.13
N ALA A 636 -18.68 9.55 -17.69
CA ALA A 636 -17.83 9.99 -16.57
C ALA A 636 -17.06 11.29 -16.87
N ARG A 637 -16.57 11.47 -18.10
CA ARG A 637 -15.94 12.74 -18.53
C ARG A 637 -16.93 13.89 -18.57
N GLU A 638 -18.13 13.67 -19.12
CA GLU A 638 -19.18 14.69 -19.24
C GLU A 638 -19.72 15.14 -17.87
N ASP A 639 -20.02 14.20 -16.97
CA ASP A 639 -20.52 14.48 -15.63
C ASP A 639 -19.43 15.02 -14.69
N ALA A 640 -18.16 14.74 -15.00
CA ALA A 640 -16.98 15.17 -14.28
C ALA A 640 -17.03 14.96 -12.75
N PRO A 641 -17.40 13.78 -12.23
CA PRO A 641 -17.33 13.50 -10.79
C PRO A 641 -15.90 13.56 -10.28
N TRP A 642 -14.93 13.46 -11.17
CA TRP A 642 -13.49 13.58 -10.92
C TRP A 642 -12.82 14.55 -11.89
N ILE A 643 -11.78 15.23 -11.42
CA ILE A 643 -10.69 15.74 -12.25
C ILE A 643 -9.66 14.61 -12.29
N TYR A 644 -9.42 14.07 -13.48
CA TYR A 644 -8.40 13.04 -13.68
C TYR A 644 -7.02 13.69 -13.59
N ALA A 645 -6.30 13.42 -12.50
CA ALA A 645 -5.05 14.10 -12.24
C ALA A 645 -3.91 13.50 -13.06
N PHE A 646 -3.46 12.32 -12.68
CA PHE A 646 -2.36 11.65 -13.39
C PHE A 646 -2.30 10.15 -13.09
N HIS A 647 -1.61 9.43 -14.00
CA HIS A 647 -1.18 8.05 -13.79
C HIS A 647 0.30 8.08 -13.37
N PRO A 648 0.66 7.59 -12.18
CA PRO A 648 2.02 7.73 -11.66
C PRO A 648 3.01 6.80 -12.34
N LYS A 649 4.25 7.28 -12.52
CA LYS A 649 5.43 6.48 -12.79
C LYS A 649 6.23 6.34 -11.49
N SER A 650 6.40 5.14 -10.98
CA SER A 650 7.17 4.92 -9.77
C SER A 650 8.62 4.62 -10.09
N PHE A 651 9.52 5.24 -9.34
CA PHE A 651 10.94 4.94 -9.33
C PHE A 651 11.30 4.41 -7.94
N GLY A 652 11.84 3.20 -7.91
CA GLY A 652 12.32 2.57 -6.69
C GLY A 652 13.83 2.39 -6.74
N LEU A 653 14.50 2.75 -5.68
CA LEU A 653 15.92 2.54 -5.48
C LEU A 653 16.15 1.41 -4.48
N ARG A 654 17.17 0.62 -4.71
CA ARG A 654 17.62 -0.41 -3.78
C ARG A 654 19.13 -0.53 -3.78
N HIS A 655 19.68 -0.94 -2.68
CA HIS A 655 21.09 -1.29 -2.62
C HIS A 655 21.38 -2.61 -3.36
N GLY A 656 22.58 -2.74 -3.93
CA GLY A 656 22.98 -3.90 -4.73
C GLY A 656 23.03 -5.23 -3.97
N TRP A 657 22.98 -5.22 -2.64
CA TRP A 657 22.85 -6.42 -1.82
C TRP A 657 21.42 -6.97 -1.72
N VAL A 658 20.40 -6.19 -2.16
CA VAL A 658 19.02 -6.67 -2.29
C VAL A 658 18.86 -7.37 -3.63
N LYS A 659 18.64 -8.67 -3.61
CA LYS A 659 18.48 -9.50 -4.79
C LYS A 659 17.01 -9.83 -5.05
N ASN A 660 16.74 -10.32 -6.26
CA ASN A 660 15.42 -10.78 -6.68
C ASN A 660 14.33 -9.70 -6.60
N ALA A 661 14.68 -8.46 -6.95
CA ALA A 661 13.77 -7.33 -6.83
C ALA A 661 13.21 -6.93 -8.21
N LYS A 662 12.21 -7.65 -8.70
CA LYS A 662 11.40 -7.25 -9.87
C LYS A 662 10.11 -6.58 -9.37
N PRO A 663 9.74 -5.40 -9.90
CA PRO A 663 8.45 -4.80 -9.58
C PRO A 663 7.30 -5.71 -9.99
N ASN A 664 6.36 -5.96 -9.09
CA ASN A 664 5.08 -6.60 -9.39
C ASN A 664 4.00 -5.80 -8.66
N LEU A 665 3.15 -5.14 -9.44
CA LEU A 665 2.19 -4.17 -8.92
C LEU A 665 0.82 -4.79 -8.62
N MET A 666 0.65 -6.09 -8.91
CA MET A 666 -0.56 -6.86 -8.62
C MET A 666 -0.37 -7.81 -7.42
N ALA A 667 0.87 -8.14 -7.07
CA ALA A 667 1.16 -9.06 -5.98
C ALA A 667 1.51 -8.31 -4.68
N HIS A 668 0.95 -8.77 -3.56
CA HIS A 668 1.19 -8.19 -2.24
C HIS A 668 2.15 -9.02 -1.38
N ASN A 669 2.50 -10.25 -1.80
CA ASN A 669 3.33 -11.22 -1.08
C ASN A 669 4.82 -11.23 -1.53
N LEU A 670 5.36 -10.06 -1.88
CA LEU A 670 6.66 -9.97 -2.55
C LEU A 670 7.87 -10.26 -1.66
N LEU A 671 7.74 -10.18 -0.34
CA LEU A 671 8.87 -10.36 0.58
C LEU A 671 9.47 -11.77 0.52
N LYS A 672 8.67 -12.80 0.28
CA LYS A 672 9.14 -14.18 0.20
C LYS A 672 10.17 -14.42 -0.91
N TYR A 673 10.13 -13.63 -1.98
CA TYR A 673 11.05 -13.72 -3.13
C TYR A 673 12.36 -12.97 -2.88
N ARG A 674 12.39 -11.99 -1.96
CA ARG A 674 13.56 -11.16 -1.70
C ARG A 674 14.68 -11.97 -1.05
N ARG A 675 15.93 -11.65 -1.44
CA ARG A 675 17.12 -12.16 -0.77
C ARG A 675 18.06 -11.02 -0.43
N ILE A 676 18.56 -11.03 0.78
CA ILE A 676 19.61 -10.13 1.24
C ILE A 676 20.95 -10.84 1.17
N ASP A 677 21.97 -10.13 0.73
CA ASP A 677 23.37 -10.54 0.82
C ASP A 677 24.03 -9.79 1.99
N PRO A 678 24.12 -10.40 3.18
CA PRO A 678 24.66 -9.71 4.35
C PRO A 678 26.14 -9.38 4.24
N ALA A 679 26.91 -10.19 3.50
CA ALA A 679 28.34 -9.97 3.29
C ALA A 679 28.58 -8.75 2.40
N ALA A 680 27.82 -8.64 1.30
CA ALA A 680 27.86 -7.46 0.44
C ALA A 680 27.43 -6.20 1.20
N ARG A 681 26.33 -6.26 1.99
CA ARG A 681 25.88 -5.14 2.86
C ARG A 681 27.02 -4.66 3.76
N THR A 682 27.63 -5.58 4.49
CA THR A 682 28.73 -5.26 5.41
C THR A 682 29.92 -4.63 4.68
N THR A 683 30.26 -5.14 3.49
CA THR A 683 31.34 -4.62 2.65
C THR A 683 31.05 -3.16 2.22
N TYR A 684 29.85 -2.88 1.70
CA TYR A 684 29.47 -1.52 1.29
C TYR A 684 29.43 -0.56 2.47
N GLN A 685 28.78 -0.95 3.57
CA GLN A 685 28.71 -0.12 4.78
C GLN A 685 30.09 0.19 5.36
N SER A 686 30.98 -0.79 5.40
CA SER A 686 32.37 -0.59 5.83
C SER A 686 33.14 0.34 4.90
N LYS A 687 32.90 0.27 3.59
CA LYS A 687 33.53 1.16 2.61
C LYS A 687 33.06 2.61 2.79
N TRP A 688 31.76 2.82 3.01
CA TRP A 688 31.18 4.16 3.18
C TRP A 688 31.53 4.80 4.51
N ASN A 689 31.67 4.00 5.56
CA ASN A 689 31.98 4.46 6.92
C ASN A 689 33.47 4.42 7.25
N ARG A 690 34.35 4.34 6.24
CA ARG A 690 35.80 4.46 6.48
C ARG A 690 36.12 5.85 7.01
N PRO A 691 36.68 5.98 8.23
CA PRO A 691 37.02 7.28 8.77
C PRO A 691 38.11 7.92 7.93
N VAL A 692 37.92 9.17 7.56
CA VAL A 692 38.90 9.99 6.86
C VAL A 692 39.80 10.62 7.92
N TRP A 693 40.97 10.02 8.14
CA TRP A 693 41.89 10.43 9.22
C TRP A 693 42.74 11.66 8.91
N TRP A 694 42.93 12.01 7.63
CA TRP A 694 43.80 13.12 7.27
C TRP A 694 43.37 14.50 7.84
N PRO A 695 42.06 14.86 7.95
CA PRO A 695 41.69 16.13 8.57
C PRO A 695 42.04 16.19 10.05
N LEU A 696 41.88 15.08 10.77
CA LEU A 696 42.32 14.98 12.17
C LEU A 696 43.81 15.07 12.30
N ALA A 697 44.58 14.36 11.46
CA ALA A 697 46.03 14.44 11.41
C ALA A 697 46.50 15.89 11.10
N LEU A 698 45.87 16.57 10.16
CA LEU A 698 46.15 17.97 9.83
C LEU A 698 45.85 18.90 11.02
N THR A 699 44.73 18.70 11.70
CA THR A 699 44.35 19.46 12.90
C THR A 699 45.37 19.26 14.00
N PHE A 700 45.81 18.02 14.28
CA PHE A 700 46.87 17.73 15.25
C PHE A 700 48.21 18.37 14.87
N LEU A 701 48.58 18.34 13.58
CA LEU A 701 49.80 19.01 13.10
C LEU A 701 49.71 20.52 13.26
N MET A 702 48.57 21.14 12.94
CA MET A 702 48.39 22.59 13.17
C MET A 702 48.45 22.96 14.66
N LEU A 703 47.80 22.17 15.52
CA LEU A 703 47.87 22.38 16.97
C LEU A 703 49.31 22.21 17.50
N ALA A 704 50.03 21.20 17.03
CA ALA A 704 51.42 20.98 17.37
C ALA A 704 52.31 22.15 16.91
N ALA A 705 52.09 22.65 15.69
CA ALA A 705 52.81 23.81 15.15
C ALA A 705 52.54 25.11 15.95
N LEU A 706 51.30 25.30 16.41
CA LEU A 706 50.92 26.44 17.26
C LEU A 706 51.53 26.37 18.67
N VAL A 707 51.60 25.18 19.25
CA VAL A 707 52.10 24.98 20.63
C VAL A 707 53.62 24.87 20.68
N TRP A 708 54.27 24.38 19.60
CA TRP A 708 55.71 24.18 19.53
C TRP A 708 56.55 25.42 19.87
N PRO A 709 56.26 26.62 19.32
CA PRO A 709 57.04 27.83 19.67
C PRO A 709 56.93 28.20 21.16
N ALA A 710 55.75 27.99 21.75
CA ALA A 710 55.53 28.24 23.17
C ALA A 710 56.32 27.26 24.03
N ILE A 711 56.40 25.99 23.70
CA ILE A 711 57.22 24.98 24.39
C ILE A 711 58.70 25.27 24.20
N ALA A 712 59.14 25.64 22.99
CA ALA A 712 60.50 25.98 22.69
C ALA A 712 60.95 27.24 23.47
N ALA A 713 60.17 28.29 23.56
CA ALA A 713 60.40 29.48 24.34
C ALA A 713 60.41 29.14 25.83
N TYR A 714 59.55 28.30 26.33
CA TYR A 714 59.58 27.86 27.75
C TYR A 714 60.84 27.07 28.08
N ARG A 715 61.26 26.11 27.24
CA ARG A 715 62.50 25.35 27.44
C ARG A 715 63.76 26.24 27.43
N ARG A 716 63.82 27.19 26.50
CA ARG A 716 64.95 28.20 26.49
C ARG A 716 64.97 29.01 27.75
N ARG A 717 63.81 29.44 28.28
CA ARG A 717 63.77 30.19 29.57
C ARG A 717 64.13 29.33 30.77
N GLN A 718 63.85 28.05 30.79
CA GLN A 718 64.30 27.16 31.86
C GLN A 718 65.79 26.89 31.81
N GLN A 719 66.37 26.72 30.62
CA GLN A 719 67.81 26.54 30.46
C GLN A 719 68.64 27.80 30.87
N SER A 720 68.15 28.98 30.55
CA SER A 720 68.80 30.24 30.99
C SER A 720 68.70 30.49 32.49
N ARG A 721 67.71 29.92 33.21
CA ARG A 721 67.57 29.99 34.67
C ARG A 721 68.44 28.95 35.42
N ALA A 722 68.87 27.90 34.75
CA ALA A 722 69.70 26.84 35.34
C ALA A 722 71.21 27.15 35.22
N VAL A 723 71.62 28.25 34.52
CA VAL A 723 72.98 28.66 34.31
C VAL A 723 73.31 29.96 35.10
N SER A 724 72.33 30.59 35.72
CA SER A 724 72.44 31.67 36.65
C SER A 724 72.32 31.16 38.10
#